data_851f903692c28b3b4915c028a1a77da0
#
_entry.id   851f903692c28b3b4915c028a1a77da0
#
_cell.length_a   1.000
_cell.length_b   1.000
_cell.length_c   1.000
_cell.angle_alpha   90.00
_cell.angle_beta   90.00
_cell.angle_gamma   90.00
#
_symmetry.space_group_name_H-M   'P 1'
#
loop_
_entity.id
_entity.type
_entity.pdbx_description
1 polymer ?
#
loop_
_entity_poly.entity_id
_entity_poly.type
_entity_poly.pdbx_seq_one_letter_code
_entity_poly.pdbx_strand_id
1 'polypeptide(L)'
;MKKLLLALIIGLLFAPMSYGQGFQFKAEDIGIEYKTYILKNGLTLLVYEDHKAPIAAVNVWYHVGSKNEKPGKSGFAHLFEHLMFNGSENYNTDYFQALESIGGTDLNGTTNTDRTNYFQNVPVSALDQVLFLESDRMGHLLGAIDQEKLDEQRGVVQNEKRQGENQPYGMQWDYLTKAMYPKGHPYSWTVIGEMEDLNAASLEDVQEWFKSYYGAANAVVAVAGDVNAEEVHQKVIKYFGDIPSGPTVERQEINIPNKVFDSRQEYEDRVPETRVLFAWNTPPFGSKEDLHFDLISAILTNGKNSRLYQKFIYQDQSASSVVSFQASSEIASNFITWINVKEGEDAEKLEKELWEEIDRLIKEGPTEEELKRVKADYFANFIKGLERIGGFGGVSDILASNQTYHGDASYYKTKLKFVEETTTEGLKKTASKWLTKGKHVLVCKPFPEYDMVQSSVDRSKLPELTAQKSSKFPELQRTQLSNGLNVVLAQRKGVPTVIINLVADAGYKTDYLSSPGTAKLAMNLMDEGTKDKNTLEINEQLQLLGASLSTFSSQDESNVYMSTLKPSLDASLDLFLDVVLNPVFPENEFDRLKNEQINDIKQEKSQPISMALRVMNKYLYGEDHPYSTPYTGTGYEDTVSKLTREDVVDFYNTWFKPNNATLIVTGDVDMNELKSKLEKTLGKWKKGDVPNIVFNEPKTNTKNTLYLMNRPESQQSVILAGHLTEKYGDVSEIAMEQMVNILGGDFTSRINMNLREDKHWSYGAGGFVIGSKEERPFIVYAPVQTDKTAESVTEIRKEISEFTSTRPATSEELEKVKTNQVLKLPGQWETNSSVNSSVRNLIRYDLPDDYYQKYDENVRNLSVDDIKQVGNQVVQPEKVNWFMVGDRAEIITKLDELGFDNIVEIDADGNPKKPAVESVKTDIKN
;
A
#
# COMPACT_ATOMS: atom_id res chain seq x y z
N MET A 1 -5.65 -40.75 -56.61
CA MET A 1 -6.38 -40.48 -55.33
C MET A 1 -5.48 -40.53 -54.06
N LYS A 2 -4.52 -41.47 -53.90
CA LYS A 2 -3.66 -41.45 -52.71
C LYS A 2 -2.70 -40.25 -52.54
N LYS A 3 -2.36 -39.55 -53.61
CA LYS A 3 -1.50 -38.34 -53.54
C LYS A 3 -2.28 -37.05 -53.20
N LEU A 4 -3.62 -37.02 -53.39
CA LEU A 4 -4.48 -35.90 -52.98
C LEU A 4 -4.84 -35.96 -51.49
N LEU A 5 -4.91 -37.16 -50.88
CA LEU A 5 -5.17 -37.32 -49.46
C LEU A 5 -3.97 -36.93 -48.57
N LEU A 6 -2.74 -37.11 -49.10
CA LEU A 6 -1.53 -36.72 -48.33
C LEU A 6 -1.28 -35.23 -48.29
N ALA A 7 -1.74 -34.50 -49.34
CA ALA A 7 -1.68 -33.01 -49.36
C ALA A 7 -2.74 -32.37 -48.47
N LEU A 8 -3.86 -33.04 -48.15
CA LEU A 8 -4.88 -32.55 -47.22
C LEU A 8 -4.52 -32.78 -45.76
N ILE A 9 -3.72 -33.81 -45.46
CA ILE A 9 -3.25 -34.11 -44.08
C ILE A 9 -2.05 -33.23 -43.69
N ILE A 10 -1.22 -32.81 -44.63
CA ILE A 10 -0.09 -31.89 -44.40
C ILE A 10 -0.58 -30.43 -44.29
N GLY A 11 -1.73 -30.09 -44.92
CA GLY A 11 -2.38 -28.77 -44.80
C GLY A 11 -3.10 -28.50 -43.46
N LEU A 12 -3.37 -29.57 -42.67
CA LEU A 12 -4.01 -29.48 -41.37
C LEU A 12 -3.03 -29.43 -40.15
N LEU A 13 -1.70 -29.57 -40.45
CA LEU A 13 -0.65 -29.51 -39.42
C LEU A 13 0.04 -28.14 -39.30
N PHE A 14 -0.34 -27.17 -40.10
CA PHE A 14 0.08 -25.77 -40.02
C PHE A 14 -1.11 -24.82 -40.06
N ALA A 15 -2.18 -25.11 -39.34
CA ALA A 15 -3.06 -24.02 -38.92
C ALA A 15 -2.24 -23.20 -37.89
N PRO A 16 -1.98 -21.90 -38.13
CA PRO A 16 -1.43 -21.07 -37.08
C PRO A 16 -2.40 -21.20 -35.91
N MET A 17 -1.90 -21.59 -34.71
CA MET A 17 -2.64 -21.39 -33.49
C MET A 17 -3.03 -19.93 -33.51
N SER A 18 -4.30 -19.62 -33.69
CA SER A 18 -4.83 -18.30 -33.46
C SER A 18 -4.68 -18.08 -31.95
N TYR A 19 -3.60 -17.41 -31.57
CA TYR A 19 -3.53 -16.75 -30.28
C TYR A 19 -4.87 -16.05 -30.11
N GLY A 20 -5.59 -16.36 -29.02
CA GLY A 20 -6.88 -15.77 -28.75
C GLY A 20 -6.79 -14.26 -28.97
N GLN A 21 -7.79 -13.68 -29.67
CA GLN A 21 -7.82 -12.24 -29.87
C GLN A 21 -7.84 -11.59 -28.49
N GLY A 22 -6.72 -11.01 -28.07
CA GLY A 22 -6.64 -10.26 -26.84
C GLY A 22 -7.72 -9.17 -26.86
N PHE A 23 -8.35 -8.90 -25.73
CA PHE A 23 -9.41 -7.93 -25.63
C PHE A 23 -8.89 -6.56 -26.12
N GLN A 24 -9.58 -5.95 -27.09
CA GLN A 24 -9.25 -4.63 -27.60
C GLN A 24 -10.21 -3.61 -26.99
N PHE A 25 -9.68 -2.76 -26.13
CA PHE A 25 -10.41 -1.60 -25.62
C PHE A 25 -10.35 -0.47 -26.63
N LYS A 26 -11.46 0.25 -26.77
CA LYS A 26 -11.50 1.53 -27.48
C LYS A 26 -11.75 2.65 -26.48
N ALA A 27 -11.08 3.76 -26.68
CA ALA A 27 -11.26 4.94 -25.85
C ALA A 27 -12.72 5.44 -25.82
N GLU A 28 -13.45 5.28 -26.94
CA GLU A 28 -14.86 5.67 -27.05
C GLU A 28 -15.82 4.83 -26.20
N ASP A 29 -15.45 3.59 -25.85
CA ASP A 29 -16.27 2.68 -25.05
C ASP A 29 -16.18 2.99 -23.54
N ILE A 30 -15.25 3.87 -23.13
CA ILE A 30 -14.99 4.19 -21.72
C ILE A 30 -15.52 5.60 -21.44
N GLY A 31 -16.52 5.70 -20.57
CA GLY A 31 -17.15 6.96 -20.21
C GLY A 31 -17.47 7.04 -18.73
N ILE A 32 -17.21 8.20 -18.15
CA ILE A 32 -17.70 8.59 -16.83
C ILE A 32 -18.82 9.60 -17.07
N GLU A 33 -20.03 9.29 -16.64
CA GLU A 33 -21.19 10.19 -16.74
C GLU A 33 -21.24 11.09 -15.51
N TYR A 34 -20.89 12.35 -15.65
CA TYR A 34 -20.87 13.32 -14.56
C TYR A 34 -21.57 14.62 -14.94
N LYS A 35 -21.92 15.41 -13.92
CA LYS A 35 -22.47 16.77 -14.10
C LYS A 35 -21.47 17.81 -13.62
N THR A 36 -21.39 18.93 -14.31
CA THR A 36 -20.54 20.06 -13.96
C THR A 36 -21.41 21.26 -13.62
N TYR A 37 -21.11 21.91 -12.50
CA TYR A 37 -21.70 23.17 -12.09
C TYR A 37 -20.60 24.18 -11.79
N ILE A 38 -20.79 25.41 -12.18
CA ILE A 38 -19.90 26.53 -11.80
C ILE A 38 -20.70 27.49 -10.94
N LEU A 39 -20.26 27.64 -9.71
CA LEU A 39 -20.90 28.56 -8.76
C LEU A 39 -20.59 30.02 -9.12
N LYS A 40 -21.38 30.95 -8.56
CA LYS A 40 -21.19 32.39 -8.82
C LYS A 40 -19.83 32.93 -8.38
N ASN A 41 -19.21 32.32 -7.37
CA ASN A 41 -17.87 32.64 -6.88
C ASN A 41 -16.73 31.95 -7.68
N GLY A 42 -17.05 31.22 -8.75
CA GLY A 42 -16.09 30.56 -9.61
C GLY A 42 -15.72 29.13 -9.22
N LEU A 43 -16.21 28.62 -8.09
CA LEU A 43 -15.97 27.23 -7.68
C LEU A 43 -16.55 26.26 -8.73
N THR A 44 -15.73 25.32 -9.16
CA THR A 44 -16.18 24.24 -10.04
C THR A 44 -16.57 23.03 -9.22
N LEU A 45 -17.82 22.56 -9.40
CA LEU A 45 -18.37 21.35 -8.82
C LEU A 45 -18.55 20.30 -9.90
N LEU A 46 -18.00 19.10 -9.64
CA LEU A 46 -18.18 17.89 -10.46
C LEU A 46 -18.96 16.86 -9.63
N VAL A 47 -20.01 16.28 -10.20
CA VAL A 47 -20.82 15.28 -9.50
C VAL A 47 -20.95 14.03 -10.36
N TYR A 48 -20.56 12.89 -9.79
CA TYR A 48 -20.72 11.55 -10.36
C TYR A 48 -21.67 10.73 -9.50
N GLU A 49 -22.80 10.33 -10.08
CA GLU A 49 -23.83 9.55 -9.40
C GLU A 49 -23.54 8.05 -9.54
N ASP A 50 -23.28 7.36 -8.41
CA ASP A 50 -23.02 5.92 -8.35
C ASP A 50 -23.73 5.32 -7.14
N HIS A 51 -24.77 4.56 -7.39
CA HIS A 51 -25.67 4.02 -6.36
C HIS A 51 -25.33 2.58 -5.92
N LYS A 52 -24.11 2.09 -6.23
CA LYS A 52 -23.69 0.73 -5.85
C LYS A 52 -23.48 0.54 -4.35
N ALA A 53 -23.12 1.59 -3.62
CA ALA A 53 -22.92 1.60 -2.17
C ALA A 53 -23.38 2.94 -1.58
N PRO A 54 -23.98 3.00 -0.36
CA PRO A 54 -24.48 4.22 0.24
C PRO A 54 -23.35 5.09 0.84
N ILE A 55 -22.34 5.38 0.02
CA ILE A 55 -21.19 6.23 0.37
C ILE A 55 -21.06 7.38 -0.63
N ALA A 56 -20.39 8.44 -0.19
CA ALA A 56 -20.00 9.57 -1.02
C ALA A 56 -18.50 9.86 -0.81
N ALA A 57 -17.76 10.00 -1.90
CA ALA A 57 -16.43 10.54 -1.92
C ALA A 57 -16.51 12.05 -2.13
N VAL A 58 -15.80 12.82 -1.34
CA VAL A 58 -15.61 14.27 -1.52
C VAL A 58 -14.12 14.51 -1.70
N ASN A 59 -13.73 15.13 -2.82
CA ASN A 59 -12.34 15.45 -3.14
C ASN A 59 -12.25 16.91 -3.55
N VAL A 60 -11.51 17.70 -2.79
CA VAL A 60 -11.34 19.14 -3.02
C VAL A 60 -9.91 19.38 -3.49
N TRP A 61 -9.76 19.89 -4.70
CA TRP A 61 -8.50 20.19 -5.35
C TRP A 61 -8.27 21.71 -5.41
N TYR A 62 -7.11 22.14 -4.99
CA TYR A 62 -6.62 23.52 -5.15
C TYR A 62 -5.45 23.51 -6.16
N HIS A 63 -5.50 24.38 -7.16
CA HIS A 63 -4.43 24.50 -8.14
C HIS A 63 -3.28 25.34 -7.58
N VAL A 64 -2.66 24.82 -6.53
CA VAL A 64 -1.51 25.40 -5.82
C VAL A 64 -0.67 24.29 -5.22
N GLY A 65 0.63 24.33 -5.46
CA GLY A 65 1.61 23.39 -4.92
C GLY A 65 2.95 24.08 -4.69
N SER A 66 4.00 23.28 -4.50
CA SER A 66 5.31 23.86 -4.17
C SER A 66 5.90 24.77 -5.27
N LYS A 67 5.44 24.66 -6.52
CA LYS A 67 5.83 25.60 -7.60
C LYS A 67 5.46 27.05 -7.31
N ASN A 68 4.47 27.29 -6.46
CA ASN A 68 3.96 28.62 -6.12
C ASN A 68 4.73 29.25 -4.96
N GLU A 69 5.64 28.51 -4.34
CA GLU A 69 6.46 28.98 -3.23
C GLU A 69 7.48 30.03 -3.71
N LYS A 70 7.77 30.99 -2.81
CA LYS A 70 8.80 31.98 -3.04
C LYS A 70 10.17 31.40 -2.68
N PRO A 71 11.27 31.82 -3.34
CA PRO A 71 12.62 31.48 -2.91
C PRO A 71 12.85 31.79 -1.42
N GLY A 72 13.37 30.82 -0.66
CA GLY A 72 13.55 30.92 0.79
C GLY A 72 12.29 30.57 1.60
N LYS A 73 11.28 29.97 0.97
CA LYS A 73 10.03 29.53 1.59
C LYS A 73 9.61 28.15 1.03
N SER A 74 10.58 27.30 0.73
CA SER A 74 10.29 25.93 0.26
C SER A 74 9.69 25.07 1.37
N GLY A 75 8.81 24.15 1.00
CA GLY A 75 8.05 23.29 1.94
C GLY A 75 6.80 23.95 2.52
N PHE A 76 6.55 25.20 2.15
CA PHE A 76 5.43 25.95 2.73
C PHE A 76 4.08 25.45 2.25
N ALA A 77 3.96 25.03 1.01
CA ALA A 77 2.73 24.44 0.47
C ALA A 77 2.31 23.17 1.25
N HIS A 78 3.28 22.33 1.59
CA HIS A 78 3.06 21.12 2.37
C HIS A 78 2.77 21.42 3.86
N LEU A 79 3.52 22.35 4.46
CA LEU A 79 3.21 22.84 5.81
C LEU A 79 1.79 23.41 5.89
N PHE A 80 1.36 24.11 4.84
CA PHE A 80 0.01 24.64 4.78
C PHE A 80 -1.04 23.55 4.62
N GLU A 81 -0.75 22.46 3.90
CA GLU A 81 -1.61 21.26 3.88
C GLU A 81 -1.87 20.75 5.30
N HIS A 82 -0.82 20.60 6.12
CA HIS A 82 -0.94 20.19 7.52
C HIS A 82 -1.81 21.17 8.34
N LEU A 83 -1.60 22.46 8.19
CA LEU A 83 -2.40 23.48 8.88
C LEU A 83 -3.90 23.37 8.54
N MET A 84 -4.25 22.92 7.36
CA MET A 84 -5.63 22.72 6.92
C MET A 84 -6.35 21.56 7.63
N PHE A 85 -5.64 20.69 8.33
CA PHE A 85 -6.23 19.64 9.16
C PHE A 85 -6.44 20.05 10.62
N ASN A 86 -5.78 21.12 11.07
CA ASN A 86 -5.84 21.57 12.46
C ASN A 86 -7.06 22.43 12.81
N GLY A 87 -8.14 22.26 12.08
CA GLY A 87 -9.41 22.93 12.34
C GLY A 87 -9.67 24.21 11.53
N SER A 88 -10.84 24.84 11.72
CA SER A 88 -11.31 26.06 11.07
C SER A 88 -12.08 26.96 12.05
N GLU A 89 -12.41 28.20 11.71
CA GLU A 89 -13.00 29.18 12.67
C GLU A 89 -14.28 28.73 13.34
N ASN A 90 -15.07 27.89 12.69
CA ASN A 90 -16.35 27.40 13.22
C ASN A 90 -16.26 25.95 13.69
N TYR A 91 -15.17 25.24 13.38
CA TYR A 91 -14.88 23.92 13.88
C TYR A 91 -13.40 23.78 14.26
N ASN A 92 -13.11 24.03 15.53
CA ASN A 92 -11.75 24.17 16.05
C ASN A 92 -11.21 22.88 16.68
N THR A 93 -11.27 21.76 15.94
CA THR A 93 -10.81 20.43 16.34
C THR A 93 -10.12 19.77 15.16
N ASP A 94 -9.26 18.79 15.41
CA ASP A 94 -8.60 17.99 14.38
C ASP A 94 -9.60 17.36 13.39
N TYR A 95 -9.31 17.50 12.09
CA TYR A 95 -10.22 17.05 11.03
C TYR A 95 -10.27 15.53 10.91
N PHE A 96 -9.18 14.80 11.20
CA PHE A 96 -9.19 13.35 11.19
C PHE A 96 -10.14 12.82 12.26
N GLN A 97 -10.10 13.41 13.48
CA GLN A 97 -11.02 13.06 14.54
C GLN A 97 -12.47 13.33 14.15
N ALA A 98 -12.72 14.49 13.51
CA ALA A 98 -14.04 14.83 13.02
C ALA A 98 -14.56 13.80 12.02
N LEU A 99 -13.75 13.50 11.01
CA LEU A 99 -14.12 12.62 9.91
C LEU A 99 -14.23 11.14 10.34
N GLU A 100 -13.35 10.67 11.22
CA GLU A 100 -13.47 9.35 11.84
C GLU A 100 -14.78 9.19 12.61
N SER A 101 -15.18 10.20 13.39
CA SER A 101 -16.40 10.17 14.20
C SER A 101 -17.68 9.99 13.36
N ILE A 102 -17.63 10.29 12.08
CA ILE A 102 -18.75 10.19 11.12
C ILE A 102 -18.58 9.05 10.12
N GLY A 103 -17.63 8.14 10.36
CA GLY A 103 -17.38 6.98 9.51
C GLY A 103 -16.56 7.27 8.26
N GLY A 104 -15.72 8.30 8.31
CA GLY A 104 -14.79 8.63 7.24
C GLY A 104 -13.79 7.51 6.97
N THR A 105 -13.52 7.25 5.69
CA THR A 105 -12.51 6.32 5.19
C THR A 105 -11.71 6.99 4.07
N ASP A 106 -10.55 6.44 3.72
CA ASP A 106 -9.65 7.01 2.71
C ASP A 106 -9.32 8.49 2.97
N LEU A 107 -9.20 8.86 4.25
CA LEU A 107 -8.93 10.23 4.68
C LEU A 107 -7.48 10.59 4.32
N ASN A 108 -7.29 11.65 3.52
CA ASN A 108 -5.95 12.14 3.22
C ASN A 108 -5.95 13.60 2.72
N GLY A 109 -4.82 14.27 2.89
CA GLY A 109 -4.40 15.43 2.13
C GLY A 109 -3.12 15.12 1.40
N THR A 110 -2.90 15.75 0.27
CA THR A 110 -1.63 15.61 -0.45
C THR A 110 -1.24 16.87 -1.16
N THR A 111 0.04 17.20 -1.11
CA THR A 111 0.65 18.28 -1.87
C THR A 111 1.69 17.73 -2.83
N ASN A 112 1.68 18.18 -4.06
CA ASN A 112 2.76 17.97 -4.99
C ASN A 112 3.29 19.31 -5.54
N THR A 113 4.09 19.28 -6.58
CA THR A 113 4.62 20.50 -7.21
C THR A 113 3.53 21.42 -7.72
N ASP A 114 2.38 20.90 -8.11
CA ASP A 114 1.38 21.62 -8.92
C ASP A 114 0.05 21.84 -8.22
N ARG A 115 -0.31 21.00 -7.25
CA ARG A 115 -1.62 21.03 -6.61
C ARG A 115 -1.56 20.58 -5.16
N THR A 116 -2.58 20.97 -4.38
CA THR A 116 -2.91 20.43 -3.05
C THR A 116 -4.34 19.94 -3.09
N ASN A 117 -4.61 18.74 -2.57
CA ASN A 117 -5.97 18.24 -2.45
C ASN A 117 -6.23 17.55 -1.13
N TYR A 118 -7.52 17.48 -0.79
CA TYR A 118 -8.04 16.85 0.42
C TYR A 118 -9.20 15.94 0.00
N PHE A 119 -9.22 14.72 0.49
CA PHE A 119 -10.26 13.78 0.12
C PHE A 119 -10.60 12.79 1.24
N GLN A 120 -11.85 12.34 1.21
CA GLN A 120 -12.41 11.35 2.10
C GLN A 120 -13.60 10.67 1.46
N ASN A 121 -13.86 9.43 1.87
CA ASN A 121 -15.11 8.74 1.61
C ASN A 121 -15.91 8.71 2.91
N VAL A 122 -17.24 8.99 2.83
CA VAL A 122 -18.13 8.98 3.99
C VAL A 122 -19.46 8.30 3.65
N PRO A 123 -20.20 7.79 4.63
CA PRO A 123 -21.60 7.47 4.43
C PRO A 123 -22.38 8.68 3.91
N VAL A 124 -23.34 8.46 3.02
CA VAL A 124 -24.14 9.57 2.43
C VAL A 124 -24.82 10.44 3.50
N SER A 125 -25.16 9.85 4.64
CA SER A 125 -25.72 10.54 5.79
C SER A 125 -24.82 11.62 6.38
N ALA A 126 -23.50 11.51 6.18
CA ALA A 126 -22.50 12.44 6.69
C ALA A 126 -22.07 13.51 5.65
N LEU A 127 -22.64 13.47 4.42
CA LEU A 127 -22.22 14.37 3.34
C LEU A 127 -22.37 15.87 3.72
N ASP A 128 -23.41 16.28 4.43
CA ASP A 128 -23.57 17.67 4.88
C ASP A 128 -22.46 18.10 5.83
N GLN A 129 -22.01 17.21 6.70
CA GLN A 129 -20.91 17.51 7.64
C GLN A 129 -19.57 17.65 6.93
N VAL A 130 -19.29 16.78 5.98
CA VAL A 130 -18.06 16.88 5.17
C VAL A 130 -18.06 18.17 4.34
N LEU A 131 -19.18 18.48 3.67
CA LEU A 131 -19.27 19.73 2.90
C LEU A 131 -19.13 20.97 3.80
N PHE A 132 -19.67 20.92 5.03
CA PHE A 132 -19.45 21.96 6.02
C PHE A 132 -17.95 22.09 6.38
N LEU A 133 -17.29 20.98 6.75
CA LEU A 133 -15.88 20.97 7.12
C LEU A 133 -14.99 21.48 5.97
N GLU A 134 -15.21 20.99 4.75
CA GLU A 134 -14.45 21.40 3.57
C GLU A 134 -14.65 22.89 3.24
N SER A 135 -15.89 23.38 3.34
CA SER A 135 -16.18 24.78 3.10
C SER A 135 -15.62 25.68 4.21
N ASP A 136 -15.66 25.21 5.46
CA ASP A 136 -15.16 26.00 6.59
C ASP A 136 -13.66 26.17 6.51
N ARG A 137 -12.90 25.12 6.22
CA ARG A 137 -11.45 25.27 6.01
C ARG A 137 -11.10 26.05 4.73
N MET A 138 -11.94 26.03 3.67
CA MET A 138 -11.73 26.83 2.47
C MET A 138 -11.97 28.33 2.70
N GLY A 139 -12.96 28.71 3.47
CA GLY A 139 -13.39 30.09 3.64
C GLY A 139 -13.06 30.74 4.99
N HIS A 140 -12.90 29.93 6.05
CA HIS A 140 -12.84 30.37 7.45
C HIS A 140 -11.69 29.70 8.22
N LEU A 141 -10.47 29.77 7.68
CA LEU A 141 -9.29 29.15 8.28
C LEU A 141 -8.48 30.13 9.15
N LEU A 142 -8.28 31.36 8.66
CA LEU A 142 -7.23 32.23 9.18
C LEU A 142 -7.40 32.65 10.65
N GLY A 143 -8.64 32.89 11.10
CA GLY A 143 -8.93 33.23 12.51
C GLY A 143 -8.64 32.08 13.48
N ALA A 144 -8.37 30.95 12.94
CA ALA A 144 -8.07 29.74 13.65
C ALA A 144 -6.61 29.39 13.73
N ILE A 145 -5.77 29.91 12.90
CA ILE A 145 -4.33 29.63 12.89
C ILE A 145 -3.61 30.66 13.73
N ASP A 146 -3.02 30.24 14.82
CA ASP A 146 -2.16 31.04 15.69
C ASP A 146 -0.70 30.58 15.63
N GLN A 147 0.17 31.22 16.43
CA GLN A 147 1.59 30.92 16.43
C GLN A 147 1.87 29.52 16.98
N GLU A 148 1.10 29.09 17.94
CA GLU A 148 1.27 27.80 18.58
C GLU A 148 1.05 26.68 17.58
N LYS A 149 0.00 26.72 16.74
CA LYS A 149 -0.30 25.81 15.64
C LYS A 149 0.76 25.78 14.58
N LEU A 150 1.13 26.97 14.15
CA LEU A 150 2.18 27.07 13.13
C LEU A 150 3.45 26.37 13.61
N ASP A 151 3.80 26.60 14.89
CA ASP A 151 5.00 25.99 15.47
C ASP A 151 4.89 24.46 15.60
N GLU A 152 3.71 23.95 15.91
CA GLU A 152 3.38 22.53 15.93
C GLU A 152 3.51 21.90 14.57
N GLN A 153 2.73 22.32 13.63
CA GLN A 153 2.76 21.69 12.33
C GLN A 153 4.11 21.84 11.63
N ARG A 154 4.84 22.91 11.90
CA ARG A 154 6.25 23.03 11.49
C ARG A 154 7.06 21.85 12.05
N GLY A 155 6.89 21.52 13.32
CA GLY A 155 7.55 20.39 13.96
C GLY A 155 7.17 19.06 13.31
N VAL A 156 5.89 18.84 13.04
CA VAL A 156 5.40 17.62 12.36
C VAL A 156 6.05 17.47 10.98
N VAL A 157 6.02 18.51 10.13
CA VAL A 157 6.61 18.49 8.79
C VAL A 157 8.14 18.28 8.85
N GLN A 158 8.81 18.91 9.82
CA GLN A 158 10.25 18.69 10.03
C GLN A 158 10.55 17.25 10.43
N ASN A 159 9.72 16.61 11.25
CA ASN A 159 9.85 15.19 11.61
C ASN A 159 9.62 14.29 10.41
N GLU A 160 8.61 14.60 9.61
CA GLU A 160 8.31 13.84 8.38
C GLU A 160 9.48 13.94 7.38
N LYS A 161 10.06 15.15 7.20
CA LYS A 161 11.26 15.33 6.38
C LYS A 161 12.40 14.44 6.87
N ARG A 162 12.70 14.47 8.17
CA ARG A 162 13.76 13.63 8.76
C ARG A 162 13.45 12.14 8.63
N GLN A 163 12.18 11.75 8.82
CA GLN A 163 11.76 10.36 8.62
C GLN A 163 11.96 9.93 7.16
N GLY A 164 11.59 10.79 6.21
CA GLY A 164 11.80 10.56 4.78
C GLY A 164 13.28 10.44 4.41
N GLU A 165 14.11 11.36 4.92
CA GLU A 165 15.57 11.35 4.70
C GLU A 165 16.24 10.14 5.37
N ASN A 166 15.68 9.62 6.44
CA ASN A 166 16.18 8.45 7.17
C ASN A 166 15.79 7.09 6.53
N GLN A 167 14.86 7.10 5.55
CA GLN A 167 14.56 5.90 4.77
C GLN A 167 15.70 5.57 3.82
N PRO A 168 15.93 4.29 3.52
CA PRO A 168 16.86 3.90 2.47
C PRO A 168 16.56 4.66 1.17
N TYR A 169 17.58 5.28 0.59
CA TYR A 169 17.49 6.13 -0.61
C TYR A 169 16.66 7.43 -0.44
N GLY A 170 16.33 7.83 0.79
CA GLY A 170 15.46 8.99 1.06
C GLY A 170 15.95 10.29 0.43
N MET A 171 17.25 10.53 0.45
CA MET A 171 17.89 11.72 -0.10
C MET A 171 17.88 11.81 -1.65
N GLN A 172 17.55 10.70 -2.35
CA GLN A 172 17.60 10.68 -3.82
C GLN A 172 16.73 11.76 -4.47
N TRP A 173 15.57 12.06 -3.88
CA TRP A 173 14.64 13.03 -4.45
C TRP A 173 15.13 14.47 -4.35
N ASP A 174 15.80 14.80 -3.26
CA ASP A 174 16.41 16.12 -3.08
C ASP A 174 17.55 16.33 -4.08
N TYR A 175 18.46 15.37 -4.17
CA TYR A 175 19.57 15.43 -5.16
C TYR A 175 19.05 15.47 -6.60
N LEU A 176 18.04 14.63 -6.91
CA LEU A 176 17.46 14.57 -8.24
C LEU A 176 16.81 15.89 -8.63
N THR A 177 15.97 16.46 -7.76
CA THR A 177 15.30 17.74 -7.99
C THR A 177 16.29 18.87 -8.26
N LYS A 178 17.32 18.99 -7.43
CA LYS A 178 18.39 19.98 -7.59
C LYS A 178 19.24 19.77 -8.86
N ALA A 179 19.37 18.54 -9.32
CA ALA A 179 20.12 18.22 -10.53
C ALA A 179 19.33 18.41 -11.82
N MET A 180 18.01 18.18 -11.78
CA MET A 180 17.15 18.22 -12.97
C MET A 180 16.67 19.63 -13.31
N TYR A 181 16.57 20.52 -12.32
CA TYR A 181 16.04 21.87 -12.51
C TYR A 181 17.07 22.94 -12.13
N PRO A 182 17.24 23.99 -12.94
CA PRO A 182 18.15 25.08 -12.62
C PRO A 182 17.62 25.88 -11.41
N LYS A 183 18.53 26.40 -10.60
CA LYS A 183 18.17 27.24 -9.44
C LYS A 183 17.21 28.36 -9.84
N GLY A 184 16.09 28.45 -9.13
CA GLY A 184 15.01 29.41 -9.39
C GLY A 184 13.93 28.91 -10.33
N HIS A 185 14.06 27.69 -10.89
CA HIS A 185 12.95 27.02 -11.54
C HIS A 185 11.93 26.58 -10.46
N PRO A 186 10.61 26.70 -10.67
CA PRO A 186 9.60 26.32 -9.66
C PRO A 186 9.66 24.87 -9.15
N TYR A 187 10.31 23.99 -9.89
CA TYR A 187 10.55 22.60 -9.51
C TYR A 187 11.97 22.34 -9.01
N SER A 188 12.74 23.40 -8.66
CA SER A 188 14.13 23.23 -8.22
C SER A 188 14.28 22.91 -6.72
N TRP A 189 13.20 22.68 -6.02
CA TRP A 189 13.13 22.21 -4.62
C TRP A 189 12.07 21.13 -4.44
N THR A 190 12.23 20.33 -3.42
CA THR A 190 11.25 19.27 -3.07
C THR A 190 10.02 19.86 -2.40
N VAL A 191 8.89 19.15 -2.48
CA VAL A 191 7.63 19.55 -1.84
C VAL A 191 7.75 19.68 -0.33
N ILE A 192 8.57 18.83 0.31
CA ILE A 192 8.83 18.88 1.74
C ILE A 192 9.71 20.09 2.15
N GLY A 193 10.43 20.69 1.21
CA GLY A 193 11.24 21.91 1.38
C GLY A 193 12.55 21.73 2.15
N GLU A 194 13.19 22.88 2.43
CA GLU A 194 14.43 22.93 3.22
C GLU A 194 14.13 23.27 4.69
N MET A 195 14.93 22.74 5.62
CA MET A 195 14.74 23.01 7.06
C MET A 195 14.78 24.47 7.42
N GLU A 196 15.72 25.21 6.80
CA GLU A 196 15.87 26.66 7.02
C GLU A 196 14.63 27.41 6.59
N ASP A 197 14.05 27.04 5.46
CA ASP A 197 12.87 27.68 4.89
C ASP A 197 11.61 27.37 5.75
N LEU A 198 11.46 26.14 6.24
CA LEU A 198 10.41 25.77 7.18
C LEU A 198 10.51 26.55 8.48
N ASN A 199 11.73 26.74 9.02
CA ASN A 199 11.95 27.55 10.22
C ASN A 199 11.62 29.04 10.01
N ALA A 200 11.77 29.53 8.78
CA ALA A 200 11.49 30.92 8.42
C ALA A 200 9.99 31.18 8.14
N ALA A 201 9.14 30.16 8.14
CA ALA A 201 7.70 30.32 7.92
C ALA A 201 7.05 31.10 9.05
N SER A 202 6.24 32.12 8.72
CA SER A 202 5.57 33.04 9.66
C SER A 202 4.05 33.02 9.49
N LEU A 203 3.32 33.57 10.46
CA LEU A 203 1.86 33.73 10.35
C LEU A 203 1.47 34.65 9.18
N GLU A 204 2.30 35.66 8.86
CA GLU A 204 2.10 36.49 7.69
C GLU A 204 2.18 35.71 6.40
N ASP A 205 3.12 34.77 6.30
CA ASP A 205 3.23 33.85 5.15
C ASP A 205 1.97 32.97 5.03
N VAL A 206 1.45 32.42 6.15
CA VAL A 206 0.20 31.65 6.19
C VAL A 206 -0.96 32.48 5.64
N GLN A 207 -1.11 33.73 6.11
CA GLN A 207 -2.19 34.58 5.67
C GLN A 207 -2.06 34.98 4.19
N GLU A 208 -0.83 35.29 3.73
CA GLU A 208 -0.57 35.61 2.34
C GLU A 208 -0.90 34.44 1.43
N TRP A 209 -0.44 33.24 1.80
CA TRP A 209 -0.65 32.00 1.04
C TRP A 209 -2.14 31.68 0.88
N PHE A 210 -2.88 31.67 1.98
CA PHE A 210 -4.32 31.44 1.97
C PHE A 210 -5.06 32.43 1.07
N LYS A 211 -4.81 33.73 1.27
CA LYS A 211 -5.46 34.76 0.47
C LYS A 211 -5.10 34.74 -1.01
N SER A 212 -3.91 34.24 -1.34
CA SER A 212 -3.42 34.17 -2.72
C SER A 212 -3.97 32.97 -3.48
N TYR A 213 -4.18 31.83 -2.82
CA TYR A 213 -4.38 30.56 -3.53
C TYR A 213 -5.64 29.80 -3.12
N TYR A 214 -6.17 30.00 -1.91
CA TYR A 214 -7.31 29.21 -1.39
C TYR A 214 -8.68 29.87 -1.61
N GLY A 215 -8.82 30.60 -2.71
CA GLY A 215 -10.12 31.13 -3.14
C GLY A 215 -10.95 30.11 -3.90
N ALA A 216 -12.27 30.26 -3.83
CA ALA A 216 -13.23 29.36 -4.48
C ALA A 216 -12.99 29.17 -5.99
N ALA A 217 -12.56 30.21 -6.70
CA ALA A 217 -12.30 30.15 -8.16
C ALA A 217 -11.03 29.34 -8.52
N ASN A 218 -10.15 29.06 -7.55
CA ASN A 218 -8.96 28.23 -7.74
C ASN A 218 -9.19 26.78 -7.26
N ALA A 219 -10.43 26.41 -6.95
CA ALA A 219 -10.76 25.11 -6.40
C ALA A 219 -11.73 24.32 -7.28
N VAL A 220 -11.56 23.00 -7.28
CA VAL A 220 -12.48 22.01 -7.86
C VAL A 220 -12.98 21.09 -6.75
N VAL A 221 -14.28 21.01 -6.56
CA VAL A 221 -14.93 20.05 -5.66
C VAL A 221 -15.51 18.92 -6.51
N ALA A 222 -15.03 17.70 -6.31
CA ALA A 222 -15.62 16.51 -6.91
C ALA A 222 -16.36 15.68 -5.86
N VAL A 223 -17.64 15.42 -6.09
CA VAL A 223 -18.48 14.56 -5.25
C VAL A 223 -18.91 13.36 -6.07
N ALA A 224 -18.59 12.15 -5.61
CA ALA A 224 -18.92 10.91 -6.30
C ALA A 224 -19.59 9.92 -5.35
N GLY A 225 -20.60 9.19 -5.79
CA GLY A 225 -21.24 8.13 -4.99
C GLY A 225 -22.77 8.13 -5.02
N ASP A 226 -23.40 7.58 -3.96
CA ASP A 226 -24.86 7.45 -3.83
C ASP A 226 -25.52 8.81 -3.53
N VAL A 227 -25.39 9.70 -4.48
CA VAL A 227 -25.88 11.09 -4.36
C VAL A 227 -26.76 11.46 -5.55
N ASN A 228 -27.57 12.52 -5.38
CA ASN A 228 -28.25 13.18 -6.49
C ASN A 228 -27.53 14.50 -6.81
N ALA A 229 -27.17 14.71 -8.06
CA ALA A 229 -26.33 15.84 -8.47
C ALA A 229 -26.97 17.21 -8.20
N GLU A 230 -28.29 17.33 -8.36
CA GLU A 230 -28.97 18.60 -8.08
C GLU A 230 -29.02 18.90 -6.57
N GLU A 231 -29.24 17.87 -5.74
CA GLU A 231 -29.20 18.01 -4.27
C GLU A 231 -27.78 18.39 -3.79
N VAL A 232 -26.74 17.73 -4.34
CA VAL A 232 -25.35 18.07 -4.06
C VAL A 232 -25.05 19.51 -4.47
N HIS A 233 -25.50 19.92 -5.66
CA HIS A 233 -25.33 21.30 -6.13
C HIS A 233 -25.96 22.32 -5.16
N GLN A 234 -27.16 22.05 -4.66
CA GLN A 234 -27.81 22.94 -3.67
C GLN A 234 -27.05 22.96 -2.34
N LYS A 235 -26.55 21.81 -1.89
CA LYS A 235 -25.70 21.72 -0.69
C LYS A 235 -24.40 22.50 -0.87
N VAL A 236 -23.72 22.35 -2.00
CA VAL A 236 -22.48 23.06 -2.29
C VAL A 236 -22.71 24.58 -2.41
N ILE A 237 -23.83 25.01 -3.02
CA ILE A 237 -24.23 26.44 -2.97
C ILE A 237 -24.42 26.93 -1.51
N LYS A 238 -25.07 26.13 -0.67
CA LYS A 238 -25.32 26.47 0.73
C LYS A 238 -24.03 26.64 1.54
N TYR A 239 -23.06 25.73 1.37
CA TYR A 239 -21.86 25.71 2.19
C TYR A 239 -20.70 26.53 1.59
N PHE A 240 -20.56 26.57 0.27
CA PHE A 240 -19.44 27.21 -0.41
C PHE A 240 -19.79 28.53 -1.11
N GLY A 241 -21.08 28.87 -1.20
CA GLY A 241 -21.53 29.97 -2.06
C GLY A 241 -21.14 31.35 -1.61
N ASP A 242 -20.83 31.56 -0.33
CA ASP A 242 -20.38 32.81 0.27
C ASP A 242 -18.86 32.94 0.38
N ILE A 243 -18.12 31.87 0.05
CA ILE A 243 -16.65 31.88 0.05
C ILE A 243 -16.14 32.81 -1.06
N PRO A 244 -15.19 33.71 -0.77
CA PRO A 244 -14.61 34.62 -1.77
C PRO A 244 -13.98 33.86 -2.95
N SER A 245 -14.11 34.41 -4.15
CA SER A 245 -13.48 33.84 -5.37
C SER A 245 -11.94 33.76 -5.25
N GLY A 246 -11.34 34.62 -4.47
CA GLY A 246 -9.90 34.81 -4.43
C GLY A 246 -9.35 35.59 -5.64
N PRO A 247 -8.07 35.88 -5.68
CA PRO A 247 -7.41 36.50 -6.83
C PRO A 247 -7.27 35.50 -7.98
N THR A 248 -7.10 35.98 -9.20
CA THR A 248 -6.76 35.16 -10.35
C THR A 248 -5.35 34.58 -10.16
N VAL A 249 -5.24 33.28 -10.18
CA VAL A 249 -3.94 32.59 -10.16
C VAL A 249 -3.48 32.41 -11.62
N GLU A 250 -2.40 33.09 -11.96
CA GLU A 250 -1.82 33.00 -13.30
C GLU A 250 -1.09 31.65 -13.46
N ARG A 251 -1.30 30.97 -14.59
CA ARG A 251 -0.50 29.79 -14.96
C ARG A 251 0.90 30.22 -15.33
N GLN A 252 1.89 29.56 -14.75
CA GLN A 252 3.28 29.86 -15.04
C GLN A 252 3.68 29.26 -16.40
N GLU A 253 3.99 30.11 -17.38
CA GLU A 253 4.54 29.68 -18.66
C GLU A 253 6.08 29.61 -18.57
N ILE A 254 6.58 28.45 -18.14
CA ILE A 254 8.00 28.18 -17.99
C ILE A 254 8.40 27.05 -18.93
N ASN A 255 9.54 27.20 -19.59
CA ASN A 255 10.04 26.20 -20.51
C ASN A 255 10.58 24.98 -19.76
N ILE A 256 10.40 23.80 -20.35
CA ILE A 256 11.07 22.56 -19.92
C ILE A 256 12.58 22.82 -19.94
N PRO A 257 13.33 22.55 -18.87
CA PRO A 257 14.78 22.78 -18.87
C PRO A 257 15.48 22.01 -19.97
N ASN A 258 16.14 22.71 -20.85
CA ASN A 258 16.88 22.11 -21.98
C ASN A 258 18.28 21.70 -21.52
N LYS A 259 18.36 20.56 -20.87
CA LYS A 259 19.64 19.98 -20.40
C LYS A 259 20.33 19.30 -21.58
N VAL A 260 21.41 19.89 -22.07
CA VAL A 260 22.13 19.43 -23.30
C VAL A 260 23.31 18.53 -23.01
N PHE A 261 23.79 18.50 -21.76
CA PHE A 261 24.90 17.65 -21.31
C PHE A 261 24.44 16.69 -20.23
N ASP A 262 24.97 15.48 -20.27
CA ASP A 262 24.79 14.50 -19.21
C ASP A 262 25.53 14.97 -17.95
N SER A 263 25.01 14.62 -16.80
CA SER A 263 25.62 14.89 -15.50
C SER A 263 25.54 13.65 -14.62
N ARG A 264 26.49 13.56 -13.66
CA ARG A 264 26.59 12.46 -12.72
C ARG A 264 26.82 12.99 -11.32
N GLN A 265 26.16 12.36 -10.36
CA GLN A 265 26.34 12.61 -8.93
C GLN A 265 26.37 11.30 -8.20
N GLU A 266 27.19 11.21 -7.17
CA GLU A 266 27.23 10.08 -6.25
C GLU A 266 27.03 10.60 -4.83
N TYR A 267 26.37 9.79 -4.00
CA TYR A 267 26.22 10.06 -2.58
C TYR A 267 26.14 8.74 -1.81
N GLU A 268 26.37 8.82 -0.51
CA GLU A 268 26.28 7.70 0.40
C GLU A 268 25.04 7.81 1.27
N ASP A 269 24.41 6.66 1.60
CA ASP A 269 23.20 6.57 2.40
C ASP A 269 23.13 5.20 3.11
N ARG A 270 22.23 5.02 4.07
CA ARG A 270 22.00 3.76 4.79
C ARG A 270 21.17 2.79 3.99
N VAL A 271 21.71 2.33 2.91
CA VAL A 271 21.06 1.43 1.97
C VAL A 271 21.75 0.06 1.94
N PRO A 272 21.01 -1.04 1.73
CA PRO A 272 21.61 -2.37 1.63
C PRO A 272 22.33 -2.60 0.30
N GLU A 273 21.94 -1.88 -0.75
CA GLU A 273 22.41 -2.07 -2.13
C GLU A 273 22.70 -0.74 -2.80
N THR A 274 23.65 -0.75 -3.73
CA THR A 274 23.89 0.42 -4.59
C THR A 274 22.74 0.59 -5.56
N ARG A 275 22.15 1.80 -5.62
CA ARG A 275 21.16 2.18 -6.64
C ARG A 275 21.80 3.04 -7.70
N VAL A 276 21.58 2.66 -8.96
CA VAL A 276 21.94 3.48 -10.14
C VAL A 276 20.64 3.99 -10.76
N LEU A 277 20.48 5.30 -10.78
CA LEU A 277 19.29 5.99 -11.28
C LEU A 277 19.64 6.88 -12.46
N PHE A 278 18.83 6.82 -13.53
CA PHE A 278 18.86 7.75 -14.67
C PHE A 278 17.59 8.58 -14.68
N ALA A 279 17.71 9.87 -14.98
CA ALA A 279 16.60 10.79 -15.12
C ALA A 279 16.76 11.74 -16.30
N TRP A 280 15.64 12.11 -16.94
CA TRP A 280 15.55 13.11 -18.01
C TRP A 280 14.37 14.03 -17.78
N ASN A 281 14.49 15.30 -18.17
CA ASN A 281 13.33 16.18 -18.29
C ASN A 281 12.50 15.76 -19.52
N THR A 282 11.18 15.69 -19.36
CA THR A 282 10.22 15.21 -20.34
C THR A 282 9.02 16.14 -20.46
N PRO A 283 8.13 15.95 -21.44
CA PRO A 283 6.97 16.82 -21.67
C PRO A 283 6.00 16.89 -20.49
N PRO A 284 5.20 17.96 -20.41
CA PRO A 284 4.27 18.20 -19.31
C PRO A 284 3.11 17.19 -19.32
N PHE A 285 2.51 17.04 -18.13
CA PHE A 285 1.38 16.16 -17.81
C PHE A 285 0.27 16.20 -18.87
N GLY A 286 -0.21 15.04 -19.26
CA GLY A 286 -1.35 14.83 -20.16
C GLY A 286 -1.08 15.12 -21.62
N SER A 287 0.14 15.52 -22.01
CA SER A 287 0.53 15.61 -23.41
C SER A 287 0.67 14.22 -24.03
N LYS A 288 0.56 14.11 -25.36
CA LYS A 288 0.73 12.83 -26.06
C LYS A 288 2.10 12.20 -25.79
N GLU A 289 3.16 13.01 -25.75
CA GLU A 289 4.51 12.52 -25.49
C GLU A 289 4.70 12.11 -24.01
N ASP A 290 4.01 12.72 -23.07
CA ASP A 290 3.96 12.31 -21.66
C ASP A 290 3.39 10.89 -21.53
N LEU A 291 2.24 10.63 -22.14
CA LEU A 291 1.63 9.28 -22.18
C LEU A 291 2.48 8.26 -22.95
N HIS A 292 3.28 8.70 -23.92
CA HIS A 292 4.27 7.82 -24.54
C HIS A 292 5.29 7.33 -23.51
N PHE A 293 5.68 8.17 -22.54
CA PHE A 293 6.61 7.77 -21.47
C PHE A 293 5.98 6.83 -20.46
N ASP A 294 4.67 6.93 -20.19
CA ASP A 294 3.96 5.90 -19.41
C ASP A 294 4.08 4.52 -20.08
N LEU A 295 3.85 4.47 -21.41
CA LEU A 295 3.98 3.22 -22.16
C LEU A 295 5.44 2.74 -22.27
N ILE A 296 6.40 3.65 -22.45
CA ILE A 296 7.84 3.34 -22.47
C ILE A 296 8.27 2.76 -21.12
N SER A 297 7.84 3.35 -20.01
CA SER A 297 8.15 2.85 -18.68
C SER A 297 7.63 1.43 -18.47
N ALA A 298 6.40 1.17 -18.93
CA ALA A 298 5.79 -0.15 -18.84
C ALA A 298 6.53 -1.20 -19.70
N ILE A 299 6.99 -0.81 -20.90
CA ILE A 299 7.82 -1.70 -21.76
C ILE A 299 9.14 -2.04 -21.07
N LEU A 300 9.73 -1.08 -20.35
CA LEU A 300 11.01 -1.27 -19.67
C LEU A 300 10.91 -2.12 -18.41
N THR A 301 9.89 -1.93 -17.57
CA THR A 301 9.88 -2.53 -16.22
C THR A 301 8.54 -3.14 -15.76
N ASN A 302 7.43 -3.02 -16.51
CA ASN A 302 6.17 -3.56 -16.04
C ASN A 302 6.01 -5.04 -16.39
N GLY A 303 6.00 -5.87 -15.35
CA GLY A 303 5.84 -7.31 -15.45
C GLY A 303 7.09 -8.06 -15.91
N LYS A 304 7.06 -9.38 -15.77
CA LYS A 304 8.20 -10.26 -16.05
C LYS A 304 8.70 -10.23 -17.50
N ASN A 305 7.86 -9.82 -18.45
CA ASN A 305 8.22 -9.72 -19.89
C ASN A 305 8.80 -8.36 -20.28
N SER A 306 8.98 -7.44 -19.36
CA SER A 306 9.57 -6.13 -19.61
C SER A 306 11.09 -6.23 -19.82
N ARG A 307 11.67 -5.33 -20.60
CA ARG A 307 13.06 -5.44 -21.08
C ARG A 307 14.09 -5.50 -19.96
N LEU A 308 13.98 -4.58 -18.99
CA LEU A 308 14.96 -4.50 -17.88
C LEU A 308 14.76 -5.64 -16.88
N TYR A 309 13.51 -6.04 -16.63
CA TYR A 309 13.26 -7.21 -15.79
C TYR A 309 13.87 -8.47 -16.41
N GLN A 310 13.63 -8.70 -17.72
CA GLN A 310 14.19 -9.83 -18.43
C GLN A 310 15.72 -9.87 -18.33
N LYS A 311 16.36 -8.73 -18.55
CA LYS A 311 17.83 -8.69 -18.54
C LYS A 311 18.38 -8.84 -17.13
N PHE A 312 18.02 -7.93 -16.22
CA PHE A 312 18.73 -7.78 -14.95
C PHE A 312 18.20 -8.69 -13.82
N ILE A 313 16.90 -9.04 -13.86
CA ILE A 313 16.27 -9.86 -12.81
C ILE A 313 16.23 -11.34 -13.23
N TYR A 314 15.78 -11.60 -14.47
CA TYR A 314 15.54 -12.95 -14.94
C TYR A 314 16.79 -13.64 -15.51
N GLN A 315 17.49 -13.00 -16.47
CA GLN A 315 18.63 -13.61 -17.17
C GLN A 315 19.93 -13.46 -16.38
N ASP A 316 20.35 -12.23 -16.11
CA ASP A 316 21.66 -11.93 -15.51
C ASP A 316 21.64 -12.07 -13.98
N GLN A 317 20.47 -11.94 -13.35
CA GLN A 317 20.23 -11.96 -11.90
C GLN A 317 21.14 -11.01 -11.11
N SER A 318 21.58 -9.94 -11.76
CA SER A 318 22.56 -8.97 -11.28
C SER A 318 21.93 -7.78 -10.51
N ALA A 319 20.62 -7.64 -10.55
CA ALA A 319 19.88 -6.65 -9.80
C ALA A 319 18.80 -7.31 -8.93
N SER A 320 18.44 -6.68 -7.80
CA SER A 320 17.33 -7.09 -6.96
C SER A 320 16.03 -6.44 -7.41
N SER A 321 16.10 -5.25 -8.02
CA SER A 321 14.92 -4.56 -8.56
C SER A 321 15.27 -3.67 -9.74
N VAL A 322 14.30 -3.51 -10.64
CA VAL A 322 14.34 -2.54 -11.74
C VAL A 322 13.03 -1.77 -11.74
N VAL A 323 13.10 -0.46 -11.88
CA VAL A 323 11.94 0.43 -11.87
C VAL A 323 12.09 1.49 -12.95
N SER A 324 11.00 1.76 -13.68
CA SER A 324 10.91 2.89 -14.60
C SER A 324 9.53 3.51 -14.50
N PHE A 325 9.42 4.82 -14.50
CA PHE A 325 8.16 5.54 -14.49
C PHE A 325 8.30 6.95 -15.04
N GLN A 326 7.17 7.50 -15.46
CA GLN A 326 7.02 8.90 -15.83
C GLN A 326 6.47 9.67 -14.62
N ALA A 327 7.27 10.55 -14.05
CA ALA A 327 6.85 11.48 -12.99
C ALA A 327 6.26 12.73 -13.66
N SER A 328 4.98 12.64 -14.01
CA SER A 328 4.28 13.71 -14.75
C SER A 328 3.97 14.91 -13.87
N SER A 329 4.30 16.11 -14.35
CA SER A 329 4.02 17.39 -13.70
C SER A 329 3.61 18.44 -14.73
N GLU A 330 2.94 19.53 -14.29
CA GLU A 330 2.26 20.46 -15.19
C GLU A 330 3.21 21.28 -16.09
N ILE A 331 4.40 21.65 -15.61
CA ILE A 331 5.36 22.47 -16.37
C ILE A 331 6.34 21.57 -17.13
N ALA A 332 6.94 20.62 -16.45
CA ALA A 332 7.93 19.70 -16.98
C ALA A 332 7.94 18.42 -16.14
N SER A 333 7.88 17.29 -16.79
CA SER A 333 7.91 15.97 -16.16
C SER A 333 9.34 15.40 -16.09
N ASN A 334 9.51 14.29 -15.38
CA ASN A 334 10.76 13.53 -15.40
C ASN A 334 10.50 12.07 -15.75
N PHE A 335 11.22 11.56 -16.74
CA PHE A 335 11.32 10.12 -16.96
C PHE A 335 12.47 9.58 -16.12
N ILE A 336 12.16 8.63 -15.27
CA ILE A 336 13.09 8.09 -14.28
C ILE A 336 13.17 6.58 -14.45
N THR A 337 14.39 6.04 -14.39
CA THR A 337 14.62 4.60 -14.32
C THR A 337 15.79 4.29 -13.40
N TRP A 338 15.68 3.22 -12.59
CA TRP A 338 16.79 2.78 -11.75
C TRP A 338 16.88 1.26 -11.65
N ILE A 339 18.05 0.82 -11.23
CA ILE A 339 18.33 -0.55 -10.81
C ILE A 339 18.95 -0.56 -9.42
N ASN A 340 18.57 -1.51 -8.58
CA ASN A 340 19.30 -1.84 -7.36
C ASN A 340 20.25 -2.98 -7.67
N VAL A 341 21.54 -2.71 -7.51
CA VAL A 341 22.62 -3.63 -7.84
C VAL A 341 22.82 -4.59 -6.68
N LYS A 342 22.75 -5.89 -6.93
CA LYS A 342 22.99 -6.90 -5.89
C LYS A 342 24.38 -6.80 -5.31
N GLU A 343 24.51 -7.19 -4.06
CA GLU A 343 25.79 -7.25 -3.36
C GLU A 343 26.80 -8.14 -4.12
N GLY A 344 27.98 -7.60 -4.38
CA GLY A 344 29.03 -8.30 -5.13
C GLY A 344 29.02 -8.06 -6.66
N GLU A 345 27.97 -7.45 -7.21
CA GLU A 345 27.90 -7.07 -8.62
C GLU A 345 28.54 -5.69 -8.87
N ASP A 346 29.04 -5.50 -10.09
CA ASP A 346 29.70 -4.26 -10.51
C ASP A 346 28.70 -3.21 -10.96
N ALA A 347 28.50 -2.18 -10.13
CA ALA A 347 27.54 -1.11 -10.40
C ALA A 347 27.86 -0.31 -11.67
N GLU A 348 29.15 -0.11 -12.01
CA GLU A 348 29.54 0.63 -13.23
C GLU A 348 29.23 -0.20 -14.50
N LYS A 349 29.42 -1.51 -14.42
CA LYS A 349 29.05 -2.44 -15.50
C LYS A 349 27.52 -2.39 -15.70
N LEU A 350 26.74 -2.50 -14.62
CA LEU A 350 25.28 -2.49 -14.70
C LEU A 350 24.74 -1.12 -15.16
N GLU A 351 25.35 -0.02 -14.78
CA GLU A 351 25.02 1.32 -15.29
C GLU A 351 25.17 1.38 -16.81
N LYS A 352 26.28 0.82 -17.34
CA LYS A 352 26.52 0.78 -18.78
C LYS A 352 25.48 -0.09 -19.49
N GLU A 353 25.18 -1.27 -18.94
CA GLU A 353 24.21 -2.20 -19.52
C GLU A 353 22.79 -1.65 -19.45
N LEU A 354 22.43 -0.93 -18.38
CA LEU A 354 21.15 -0.20 -18.29
C LEU A 354 21.03 0.83 -19.40
N TRP A 355 22.11 1.59 -19.65
CA TRP A 355 22.14 2.53 -20.76
C TRP A 355 22.02 1.84 -22.12
N GLU A 356 22.68 0.72 -22.34
CA GLU A 356 22.62 -0.04 -23.59
C GLU A 356 21.19 -0.51 -23.91
N GLU A 357 20.41 -0.94 -22.91
CA GLU A 357 19.00 -1.31 -23.11
C GLU A 357 18.09 -0.11 -23.44
N ILE A 358 18.31 1.02 -22.79
CA ILE A 358 17.58 2.25 -23.08
C ILE A 358 17.96 2.77 -24.48
N ASP A 359 19.24 2.75 -24.83
CA ASP A 359 19.74 3.17 -26.16
C ASP A 359 19.22 2.25 -27.26
N ARG A 360 19.05 0.96 -26.99
CA ARG A 360 18.40 0.01 -27.90
C ARG A 360 16.93 0.39 -28.13
N LEU A 361 16.18 0.73 -27.08
CA LEU A 361 14.81 1.21 -27.24
C LEU A 361 14.75 2.52 -28.04
N ILE A 362 15.67 3.45 -27.83
CA ILE A 362 15.78 4.70 -28.58
C ILE A 362 16.05 4.42 -30.07
N LYS A 363 16.94 3.49 -30.41
CA LYS A 363 17.38 3.21 -31.78
C LYS A 363 16.40 2.33 -32.55
N GLU A 364 15.88 1.30 -31.92
CA GLU A 364 15.06 0.28 -32.56
C GLU A 364 13.56 0.54 -32.39
N GLY A 365 13.18 1.13 -31.27
CA GLY A 365 11.78 1.25 -30.82
C GLY A 365 11.31 -0.03 -30.11
N PRO A 366 10.04 -0.05 -29.66
CA PRO A 366 9.41 -1.26 -29.17
C PRO A 366 8.88 -2.13 -30.31
N THR A 367 8.63 -3.40 -30.03
CA THR A 367 7.92 -4.30 -30.94
C THR A 367 6.40 -4.04 -30.90
N GLU A 368 5.65 -4.58 -31.88
CA GLU A 368 4.18 -4.48 -31.90
C GLU A 368 3.55 -5.27 -30.73
N GLU A 369 4.16 -6.39 -30.34
CA GLU A 369 3.73 -7.20 -29.21
C GLU A 369 3.92 -6.45 -27.88
N GLU A 370 5.07 -5.82 -27.65
CA GLU A 370 5.32 -4.97 -26.48
C GLU A 370 4.29 -3.85 -26.41
N LEU A 371 4.05 -3.14 -27.50
CA LEU A 371 3.08 -2.05 -27.55
C LEU A 371 1.65 -2.55 -27.28
N LYS A 372 1.24 -3.66 -27.88
CA LYS A 372 -0.09 -4.25 -27.68
C LYS A 372 -0.31 -4.62 -26.21
N ARG A 373 0.69 -5.24 -25.56
CA ARG A 373 0.67 -5.65 -24.17
C ARG A 373 0.48 -4.44 -23.24
N VAL A 374 1.33 -3.42 -23.34
CA VAL A 374 1.26 -2.26 -22.44
C VAL A 374 0.02 -1.40 -22.66
N LYS A 375 -0.53 -1.35 -23.88
CA LYS A 375 -1.83 -0.72 -24.13
C LYS A 375 -2.96 -1.47 -23.42
N ALA A 376 -2.99 -2.79 -23.54
CA ALA A 376 -4.02 -3.61 -22.89
C ALA A 376 -3.97 -3.42 -21.36
N ASP A 377 -2.78 -3.42 -20.78
CA ASP A 377 -2.57 -3.19 -19.36
C ASP A 377 -2.99 -1.76 -18.92
N TYR A 378 -2.63 -0.74 -19.69
CA TYR A 378 -3.03 0.65 -19.42
C TYR A 378 -4.56 0.80 -19.37
N PHE A 379 -5.27 0.28 -20.39
CA PHE A 379 -6.73 0.33 -20.42
C PHE A 379 -7.36 -0.50 -19.28
N ALA A 380 -6.84 -1.68 -19.01
CA ALA A 380 -7.34 -2.54 -17.94
C ALA A 380 -7.20 -1.86 -16.56
N ASN A 381 -6.06 -1.23 -16.28
CA ASN A 381 -5.82 -0.53 -15.03
C ASN A 381 -6.71 0.71 -14.89
N PHE A 382 -6.92 1.45 -15.97
CA PHE A 382 -7.86 2.59 -15.97
C PHE A 382 -9.28 2.12 -15.64
N ILE A 383 -9.79 1.08 -16.32
CA ILE A 383 -11.15 0.53 -16.09
C ILE A 383 -11.29 0.00 -14.64
N LYS A 384 -10.28 -0.71 -14.14
CA LYS A 384 -10.26 -1.18 -12.74
C LYS A 384 -10.31 -0.01 -11.74
N GLY A 385 -9.67 1.12 -12.05
CA GLY A 385 -9.73 2.34 -11.24
C GLY A 385 -11.13 2.94 -11.14
N LEU A 386 -11.97 2.78 -12.17
CA LEU A 386 -13.37 3.27 -12.17
C LEU A 386 -14.28 2.49 -11.19
N GLU A 387 -13.83 1.38 -10.63
CA GLU A 387 -14.55 0.67 -9.57
C GLU A 387 -14.65 1.50 -8.29
N ARG A 388 -13.69 2.38 -8.05
CA ARG A 388 -13.60 3.22 -6.85
C ARG A 388 -14.15 4.62 -7.13
N ILE A 389 -15.02 5.11 -6.24
CA ILE A 389 -15.54 6.47 -6.33
C ILE A 389 -14.55 7.52 -5.81
N GLY A 390 -13.72 7.17 -4.82
CA GLY A 390 -12.78 8.05 -4.13
C GLY A 390 -11.34 7.51 -4.06
N GLY A 391 -10.51 8.16 -3.27
CA GLY A 391 -9.09 7.84 -3.14
C GLY A 391 -8.27 8.15 -4.39
N PHE A 392 -6.99 7.80 -4.40
CA PHE A 392 -6.12 7.99 -5.56
C PHE A 392 -6.54 7.13 -6.75
N GLY A 393 -6.71 7.78 -7.90
CA GLY A 393 -7.11 7.13 -9.16
C GLY A 393 -8.57 6.67 -9.21
N GLY A 394 -9.40 6.97 -8.19
CA GLY A 394 -10.84 6.80 -8.24
C GLY A 394 -11.53 7.88 -9.09
N VAL A 395 -12.84 7.73 -9.31
CA VAL A 395 -13.59 8.59 -10.24
C VAL A 395 -13.51 10.07 -9.85
N SER A 396 -13.65 10.42 -8.55
CA SER A 396 -13.55 11.81 -8.09
C SER A 396 -12.18 12.41 -8.36
N ASP A 397 -11.12 11.63 -8.20
CA ASP A 397 -9.73 12.05 -8.44
C ASP A 397 -9.44 12.23 -9.94
N ILE A 398 -9.90 11.29 -10.78
CA ILE A 398 -9.79 11.38 -12.24
C ILE A 398 -10.47 12.65 -12.74
N LEU A 399 -11.69 12.93 -12.31
CA LEU A 399 -12.44 14.10 -12.76
C LEU A 399 -11.81 15.42 -12.27
N ALA A 400 -11.46 15.49 -10.98
CA ALA A 400 -10.88 16.69 -10.38
C ALA A 400 -9.50 17.02 -10.97
N SER A 401 -8.62 16.02 -11.15
CA SER A 401 -7.30 16.23 -11.73
C SER A 401 -7.37 16.74 -13.19
N ASN A 402 -8.21 16.12 -14.02
CA ASN A 402 -8.36 16.57 -15.39
C ASN A 402 -9.00 17.98 -15.49
N GLN A 403 -9.96 18.29 -14.63
CA GLN A 403 -10.53 19.63 -14.52
C GLN A 403 -9.48 20.66 -14.10
N THR A 404 -8.69 20.35 -13.08
CA THR A 404 -7.69 21.27 -12.53
C THR A 404 -6.58 21.58 -13.55
N TYR A 405 -6.02 20.56 -14.19
CA TYR A 405 -4.88 20.74 -15.10
C TYR A 405 -5.26 21.17 -16.51
N HIS A 406 -6.40 20.69 -17.01
CA HIS A 406 -6.79 20.93 -18.40
C HIS A 406 -8.05 21.79 -18.57
N GLY A 407 -8.75 22.15 -17.47
CA GLY A 407 -10.04 22.86 -17.55
C GLY A 407 -11.18 22.02 -18.11
N ASP A 408 -10.98 20.69 -18.24
CA ASP A 408 -11.93 19.75 -18.82
C ASP A 408 -11.86 18.42 -18.08
N ALA A 409 -12.84 18.14 -17.24
CA ALA A 409 -12.92 16.90 -16.48
C ALA A 409 -12.98 15.65 -17.37
N SER A 410 -13.40 15.79 -18.65
CA SER A 410 -13.43 14.69 -19.63
C SER A 410 -12.08 14.46 -20.36
N TYR A 411 -11.03 15.22 -20.07
CA TYR A 411 -9.74 15.12 -20.75
C TYR A 411 -9.10 13.72 -20.65
N TYR A 412 -9.49 12.90 -19.69
CA TYR A 412 -9.10 11.50 -19.62
C TYR A 412 -9.45 10.73 -20.91
N LYS A 413 -10.55 11.08 -21.62
CA LYS A 413 -10.90 10.49 -22.92
C LYS A 413 -9.84 10.82 -23.99
N THR A 414 -9.32 12.05 -23.97
CA THR A 414 -8.22 12.47 -24.84
C THR A 414 -6.95 11.68 -24.54
N LYS A 415 -6.63 11.46 -23.27
CA LYS A 415 -5.50 10.63 -22.85
C LYS A 415 -5.65 9.18 -23.32
N LEU A 416 -6.80 8.56 -23.10
CA LEU A 416 -7.09 7.21 -23.59
C LEU A 416 -6.97 7.12 -25.12
N LYS A 417 -7.46 8.13 -25.84
CA LYS A 417 -7.32 8.19 -27.30
C LYS A 417 -5.87 8.32 -27.74
N PHE A 418 -5.05 9.09 -27.06
CA PHE A 418 -3.61 9.15 -27.33
C PHE A 418 -2.93 7.79 -27.16
N VAL A 419 -3.29 7.02 -26.11
CA VAL A 419 -2.80 5.65 -25.91
C VAL A 419 -3.29 4.73 -27.04
N GLU A 420 -4.59 4.78 -27.39
CA GLU A 420 -5.17 3.98 -28.48
C GLU A 420 -4.44 4.22 -29.82
N GLU A 421 -4.21 5.49 -30.17
CA GLU A 421 -3.58 5.90 -31.44
C GLU A 421 -2.04 5.76 -31.45
N THR A 422 -1.42 5.44 -30.32
CA THR A 422 0.05 5.30 -30.23
C THR A 422 0.54 4.15 -31.10
N THR A 423 1.66 4.38 -31.80
CA THR A 423 2.34 3.40 -32.64
C THR A 423 3.77 3.18 -32.15
N THR A 424 4.36 2.05 -32.51
CA THR A 424 5.80 1.74 -32.20
C THR A 424 6.74 2.83 -32.70
N GLU A 425 6.50 3.36 -33.91
CA GLU A 425 7.28 4.48 -34.49
C GLU A 425 7.04 5.78 -33.68
N GLY A 426 5.82 6.01 -33.16
CA GLY A 426 5.51 7.14 -32.27
C GLY A 426 6.32 7.10 -30.99
N LEU A 427 6.40 5.95 -30.33
CA LEU A 427 7.20 5.75 -29.12
C LEU A 427 8.70 5.92 -29.38
N LYS A 428 9.19 5.31 -30.45
CA LYS A 428 10.59 5.48 -30.91
C LYS A 428 10.95 6.94 -31.14
N LYS A 429 10.09 7.69 -31.83
CA LYS A 429 10.30 9.13 -32.07
C LYS A 429 10.35 9.92 -30.77
N THR A 430 9.46 9.64 -29.85
CA THR A 430 9.44 10.29 -28.53
C THR A 430 10.71 9.97 -27.73
N ALA A 431 11.10 8.69 -27.63
CA ALA A 431 12.33 8.29 -26.96
C ALA A 431 13.57 8.95 -27.58
N SER A 432 13.65 8.95 -28.91
CA SER A 432 14.77 9.58 -29.65
C SER A 432 14.84 11.09 -29.45
N LYS A 433 13.71 11.77 -29.27
CA LYS A 433 13.66 13.22 -29.04
C LYS A 433 14.13 13.59 -27.64
N TRP A 434 13.75 12.82 -26.61
CA TRP A 434 13.87 13.24 -25.23
C TRP A 434 14.96 12.52 -24.42
N LEU A 435 15.33 11.28 -24.77
CA LEU A 435 16.26 10.48 -23.97
C LEU A 435 17.71 10.49 -24.51
N THR A 436 17.99 11.20 -25.60
CA THR A 436 19.32 11.20 -26.23
C THR A 436 20.31 12.19 -25.60
N LYS A 437 19.83 13.12 -24.78
CA LYS A 437 20.66 14.20 -24.18
C LYS A 437 20.13 14.56 -22.79
N GLY A 438 21.03 15.10 -21.96
CA GLY A 438 20.66 15.68 -20.68
C GLY A 438 20.32 14.65 -19.60
N LYS A 439 20.80 13.43 -19.76
CA LYS A 439 20.68 12.39 -18.72
C LYS A 439 21.37 12.84 -17.44
N HIS A 440 20.70 12.70 -16.32
CA HIS A 440 21.33 12.74 -15.00
C HIS A 440 21.47 11.33 -14.48
N VAL A 441 22.68 11.01 -14.04
CA VAL A 441 22.98 9.73 -13.36
C VAL A 441 23.16 10.03 -11.88
N LEU A 442 22.33 9.43 -11.05
CA LEU A 442 22.46 9.51 -9.60
C LEU A 442 22.79 8.12 -9.06
N VAL A 443 23.90 8.01 -8.33
CA VAL A 443 24.34 6.75 -7.73
C VAL A 443 24.31 6.88 -6.23
N CYS A 444 23.48 6.07 -5.58
CA CYS A 444 23.41 5.97 -4.13
C CYS A 444 24.21 4.77 -3.66
N LYS A 445 25.15 5.01 -2.76
CA LYS A 445 25.98 3.99 -2.08
C LYS A 445 25.66 4.01 -0.58
N PRO A 446 25.94 2.95 0.19
CA PRO A 446 25.59 2.89 1.62
C PRO A 446 26.21 3.98 2.55
N PHE A 447 25.46 4.74 3.34
CA PHE A 447 25.77 5.52 4.60
C PHE A 447 24.80 6.66 5.08
N PRO A 448 24.92 7.47 6.21
CA PRO A 448 24.05 7.77 7.38
C PRO A 448 23.27 9.14 7.58
N GLU A 449 22.50 9.42 8.51
CA GLU A 449 21.46 9.91 9.49
C GLU A 449 21.03 11.40 9.71
N TYR A 450 19.83 11.75 10.49
CA TYR A 450 19.54 12.89 11.41
C TYR A 450 18.08 13.36 11.73
N ASP A 451 17.75 14.39 12.59
CA ASP A 451 16.57 14.73 13.45
C ASP A 451 15.93 16.18 13.42
N MET A 452 14.91 16.76 14.04
CA MET A 452 13.55 16.79 14.66
C MET A 452 12.80 18.15 14.89
N VAL A 453 11.44 18.26 15.37
CA VAL A 453 10.62 19.00 16.40
C VAL A 453 9.16 19.59 16.21
N GLN A 454 8.40 20.24 17.12
CA GLN A 454 6.97 20.26 17.54
C GLN A 454 6.02 21.50 17.54
N SER A 455 4.69 21.34 18.02
CA SER A 455 3.63 22.32 18.29
C SER A 455 2.15 22.07 18.69
N SER A 456 1.04 22.94 18.73
CA SER A 456 -0.39 22.68 19.10
C SER A 456 -1.49 23.72 18.73
N VAL A 457 -2.82 23.41 18.77
CA VAL A 457 -4.04 24.31 18.70
C VAL A 457 -5.45 23.76 18.95
N ASP A 458 -6.48 24.61 19.28
CA ASP A 458 -7.87 24.30 19.70
C ASP A 458 -9.04 24.93 18.90
N ARG A 459 -10.25 24.25 18.74
CA ARG A 459 -11.53 24.75 18.16
C ARG A 459 -12.82 23.98 18.47
N SER A 460 -14.03 24.54 18.50
CA SER A 460 -15.18 24.07 19.29
C SER A 460 -16.56 23.83 18.64
N LYS A 461 -16.88 22.95 17.74
CA LYS A 461 -18.13 22.17 17.47
C LYS A 461 -18.53 21.78 16.04
N LEU A 462 -18.88 20.54 15.85
CA LEU A 462 -19.39 19.90 14.62
C LEU A 462 -20.92 19.89 14.45
N PRO A 463 -21.44 19.85 13.21
CA PRO A 463 -22.85 19.58 12.91
C PRO A 463 -23.27 18.12 13.17
N GLU A 464 -24.58 17.91 13.40
CA GLU A 464 -25.14 16.57 13.66
C GLU A 464 -25.29 15.70 12.40
N LEU A 465 -25.18 14.37 12.57
CA LEU A 465 -25.34 13.37 11.51
C LEU A 465 -26.81 13.20 11.09
N THR A 466 -27.04 12.99 9.78
CA THR A 466 -28.33 12.55 9.26
C THR A 466 -28.45 11.02 9.30
N ALA A 467 -29.67 10.48 9.15
CA ALA A 467 -29.92 9.04 9.23
C ALA A 467 -29.19 8.27 8.12
N GLN A 468 -28.45 7.21 8.49
CA GLN A 468 -27.66 6.36 7.60
C GLN A 468 -28.50 5.31 6.87
N LYS A 469 -28.20 5.04 5.61
CA LYS A 469 -28.68 3.85 4.88
C LYS A 469 -27.85 2.62 5.27
N SER A 470 -28.51 1.46 5.51
CA SER A 470 -27.80 0.22 5.80
C SER A 470 -27.12 -0.35 4.56
N SER A 471 -25.85 -0.78 4.70
CA SER A 471 -25.17 -1.59 3.70
C SER A 471 -25.50 -3.07 3.89
N LYS A 472 -25.59 -3.81 2.78
CA LYS A 472 -25.80 -5.27 2.84
C LYS A 472 -24.59 -5.99 2.23
N PHE A 473 -23.99 -6.90 3.00
CA PHE A 473 -23.02 -7.82 2.47
C PHE A 473 -23.68 -8.75 1.43
N PRO A 474 -23.04 -9.09 0.30
CA PRO A 474 -23.62 -9.96 -0.71
C PRO A 474 -24.04 -11.31 -0.16
N GLU A 475 -25.16 -11.86 -0.65
CA GLU A 475 -25.56 -13.24 -0.35
C GLU A 475 -24.57 -14.21 -0.97
N LEU A 476 -24.10 -15.18 -0.19
CA LEU A 476 -23.16 -16.20 -0.63
C LEU A 476 -23.88 -17.39 -1.23
N GLN A 477 -23.46 -17.79 -2.42
CA GLN A 477 -23.91 -19.02 -3.07
C GLN A 477 -22.81 -20.09 -2.86
N ARG A 478 -23.17 -21.23 -2.27
CA ARG A 478 -22.24 -22.32 -2.01
C ARG A 478 -22.58 -23.53 -2.86
N THR A 479 -21.56 -24.19 -3.36
CA THR A 479 -21.67 -25.50 -4.00
C THR A 479 -20.44 -26.33 -3.73
N GLN A 480 -20.50 -27.61 -4.02
CA GLN A 480 -19.35 -28.52 -3.94
C GLN A 480 -19.21 -29.25 -5.27
N LEU A 481 -17.99 -29.43 -5.74
CA LEU A 481 -17.67 -30.23 -6.91
C LEU A 481 -17.69 -31.74 -6.55
N SER A 482 -17.76 -32.57 -7.58
CA SER A 482 -17.81 -34.04 -7.42
C SER A 482 -16.63 -34.63 -6.64
N ASN A 483 -15.49 -33.96 -6.68
CA ASN A 483 -14.29 -34.32 -5.92
C ASN A 483 -14.22 -33.73 -4.50
N GLY A 484 -15.24 -32.99 -4.05
CA GLY A 484 -15.32 -32.42 -2.70
C GLY A 484 -14.71 -31.03 -2.55
N LEU A 485 -14.23 -30.40 -3.61
CA LEU A 485 -13.81 -29.01 -3.55
C LEU A 485 -15.02 -28.10 -3.29
N ASN A 486 -14.94 -27.28 -2.25
CA ASN A 486 -15.95 -26.29 -1.95
C ASN A 486 -15.78 -25.07 -2.88
N VAL A 487 -16.90 -24.55 -3.37
CA VAL A 487 -16.93 -23.33 -4.20
C VAL A 487 -17.90 -22.33 -3.58
N VAL A 488 -17.45 -21.14 -3.34
CA VAL A 488 -18.23 -20.03 -2.77
C VAL A 488 -18.24 -18.87 -3.74
N LEU A 489 -19.42 -18.39 -4.12
CA LEU A 489 -19.60 -17.25 -5.01
C LEU A 489 -20.30 -16.11 -4.26
N ALA A 490 -19.68 -14.95 -4.23
CA ALA A 490 -20.29 -13.66 -3.91
C ALA A 490 -20.61 -12.93 -5.24
N GLN A 491 -21.85 -13.10 -5.72
CA GLN A 491 -22.25 -12.48 -6.99
C GLN A 491 -22.43 -10.97 -6.84
N ARG A 492 -21.72 -10.20 -7.67
CA ARG A 492 -21.83 -8.74 -7.71
C ARG A 492 -21.92 -8.27 -9.16
N LYS A 493 -22.99 -7.54 -9.49
CA LYS A 493 -23.22 -6.94 -10.79
C LYS A 493 -22.82 -5.46 -10.75
N GLY A 494 -22.30 -4.93 -11.84
CA GLY A 494 -21.87 -3.54 -11.95
C GLY A 494 -20.57 -3.41 -12.71
N VAL A 495 -19.42 -3.41 -12.06
CA VAL A 495 -18.13 -3.37 -12.75
C VAL A 495 -17.78 -4.76 -13.30
N PRO A 496 -17.29 -4.88 -14.55
CA PRO A 496 -17.01 -6.17 -15.19
C PRO A 496 -15.69 -6.79 -14.72
N THR A 497 -15.45 -6.82 -13.40
CA THR A 497 -14.29 -7.46 -12.76
C THR A 497 -14.70 -8.75 -12.08
N VAL A 498 -13.83 -9.75 -12.08
CA VAL A 498 -14.02 -11.03 -11.39
C VAL A 498 -12.75 -11.37 -10.64
N ILE A 499 -12.91 -11.71 -9.36
CA ILE A 499 -11.86 -12.25 -8.52
C ILE A 499 -12.06 -13.75 -8.36
N ILE A 500 -10.99 -14.52 -8.55
CA ILE A 500 -10.95 -15.96 -8.35
C ILE A 500 -9.83 -16.22 -7.34
N ASN A 501 -10.12 -16.87 -6.23
CA ASN A 501 -9.16 -17.17 -5.18
C ASN A 501 -9.29 -18.61 -4.71
N LEU A 502 -8.28 -19.43 -4.96
CA LEU A 502 -8.17 -20.75 -4.37
C LEU A 502 -7.40 -20.64 -3.07
N VAL A 503 -8.05 -20.96 -1.96
CA VAL A 503 -7.48 -20.94 -0.61
C VAL A 503 -7.25 -22.38 -0.17
N ALA A 504 -6.00 -22.76 0.07
CA ALA A 504 -5.61 -24.04 0.64
C ALA A 504 -5.23 -23.86 2.12
N ASP A 505 -5.67 -24.79 3.00
CA ASP A 505 -5.27 -24.79 4.42
C ASP A 505 -3.82 -25.31 4.57
N ALA A 506 -2.87 -24.50 4.11
CA ALA A 506 -1.47 -24.86 3.93
C ALA A 506 -0.57 -23.62 4.00
N GLY A 507 -0.56 -22.94 5.15
CA GLY A 507 0.33 -21.78 5.38
C GLY A 507 1.72 -22.17 5.89
N TYR A 508 2.53 -21.20 6.37
CA TYR A 508 3.88 -21.49 6.90
C TYR A 508 3.86 -22.39 8.14
N LYS A 509 2.71 -22.57 8.82
CA LYS A 509 2.56 -23.59 9.86
C LYS A 509 2.96 -24.98 9.39
N THR A 510 2.85 -25.26 8.08
CA THR A 510 3.24 -26.54 7.48
C THR A 510 4.74 -26.74 7.43
N ASP A 511 5.53 -25.67 7.49
CA ASP A 511 7.00 -25.70 7.55
C ASP A 511 7.49 -26.43 8.81
N TYR A 512 6.64 -26.54 9.83
CA TYR A 512 6.93 -27.34 11.01
C TYR A 512 7.17 -28.84 10.68
N LEU A 513 6.55 -29.34 9.62
CA LEU A 513 6.74 -30.71 9.12
C LEU A 513 7.83 -30.82 8.03
N SER A 514 8.42 -29.70 7.64
CA SER A 514 9.47 -29.59 6.62
C SER A 514 10.59 -28.65 7.10
N SER A 515 10.86 -27.60 6.37
CA SER A 515 11.86 -26.59 6.74
C SER A 515 11.28 -25.17 6.66
N PRO A 516 11.59 -24.26 7.61
CA PRO A 516 11.16 -22.87 7.55
C PRO A 516 11.52 -22.21 6.22
N GLY A 517 10.51 -21.59 5.55
CA GLY A 517 10.62 -20.95 4.26
C GLY A 517 10.14 -21.78 3.08
N THR A 518 9.79 -23.08 3.29
CA THR A 518 9.33 -23.98 2.21
C THR A 518 7.99 -23.51 1.62
N ALA A 519 6.99 -23.25 2.46
CA ALA A 519 5.66 -22.84 1.99
C ALA A 519 5.70 -21.56 1.16
N LYS A 520 6.47 -20.55 1.58
CA LYS A 520 6.62 -19.30 0.84
C LYS A 520 7.32 -19.52 -0.50
N LEU A 521 8.43 -20.28 -0.52
CA LEU A 521 9.16 -20.60 -1.75
C LEU A 521 8.29 -21.40 -2.71
N ALA A 522 7.52 -22.37 -2.21
CA ALA A 522 6.62 -23.17 -3.02
C ALA A 522 5.54 -22.32 -3.70
N MET A 523 4.95 -21.38 -2.95
CA MET A 523 3.96 -20.50 -3.52
C MET A 523 4.56 -19.53 -4.53
N ASN A 524 5.71 -18.94 -4.27
CA ASN A 524 6.41 -18.07 -5.21
C ASN A 524 6.81 -18.78 -6.52
N LEU A 525 7.02 -20.11 -6.46
CA LEU A 525 7.36 -20.93 -7.63
C LEU A 525 6.15 -21.46 -8.40
N MET A 526 4.95 -21.37 -7.84
CA MET A 526 3.78 -22.05 -8.38
C MET A 526 3.35 -21.49 -9.74
N ASP A 527 3.54 -20.22 -10.01
CA ASP A 527 3.22 -19.54 -11.26
C ASP A 527 4.42 -19.37 -12.20
N GLU A 528 5.57 -19.96 -11.87
CA GLU A 528 6.79 -19.86 -12.68
C GLU A 528 6.86 -20.86 -13.84
N GLY A 529 5.87 -21.73 -13.96
CA GLY A 529 5.74 -22.63 -15.10
C GLY A 529 4.70 -23.71 -14.94
N THR A 530 4.04 -24.05 -16.04
CA THR A 530 3.14 -25.19 -16.19
C THR A 530 3.71 -26.20 -17.18
N LYS A 531 3.00 -27.32 -17.40
CA LYS A 531 3.42 -28.31 -18.40
C LYS A 531 3.55 -27.73 -19.80
N ASP A 532 2.73 -26.74 -20.12
CA ASP A 532 2.58 -26.24 -21.48
C ASP A 532 3.09 -24.80 -21.65
N LYS A 533 3.48 -24.12 -20.54
CA LYS A 533 3.88 -22.72 -20.54
C LYS A 533 5.02 -22.48 -19.57
N ASN A 534 5.98 -21.70 -19.97
CA ASN A 534 6.99 -21.15 -19.08
C ASN A 534 6.48 -19.85 -18.41
N THR A 535 7.27 -19.31 -17.46
CA THR A 535 7.00 -18.08 -16.72
C THR A 535 6.59 -16.90 -17.60
N LEU A 536 7.33 -16.72 -18.71
CA LEU A 536 7.13 -15.57 -19.59
C LEU A 536 5.83 -15.69 -20.38
N GLU A 537 5.51 -16.89 -20.86
CA GLU A 537 4.28 -17.17 -21.58
C GLU A 537 3.05 -17.03 -20.66
N ILE A 538 3.15 -17.41 -19.39
CA ILE A 538 2.11 -17.18 -18.39
C ILE A 538 1.90 -15.67 -18.20
N ASN A 539 2.99 -14.92 -17.97
CA ASN A 539 2.93 -13.49 -17.73
C ASN A 539 2.41 -12.71 -18.95
N GLU A 540 2.86 -13.08 -20.17
CA GLU A 540 2.36 -12.48 -21.40
C GLU A 540 0.86 -12.70 -21.59
N GLN A 541 0.37 -13.93 -21.31
CA GLN A 541 -1.05 -14.21 -21.40
C GLN A 541 -1.87 -13.42 -20.37
N LEU A 542 -1.41 -13.31 -19.14
CA LEU A 542 -2.06 -12.49 -18.11
C LEU A 542 -2.19 -11.03 -18.57
N GLN A 543 -1.11 -10.45 -19.08
CA GLN A 543 -1.13 -9.07 -19.57
C GLN A 543 -2.07 -8.88 -20.76
N LEU A 544 -2.08 -9.80 -21.73
CA LEU A 544 -2.99 -9.75 -22.88
C LEU A 544 -4.46 -9.89 -22.51
N LEU A 545 -4.77 -10.59 -21.41
CA LEU A 545 -6.12 -10.76 -20.88
C LEU A 545 -6.54 -9.61 -19.94
N GLY A 546 -5.65 -8.67 -19.62
CA GLY A 546 -5.87 -7.67 -18.59
C GLY A 546 -6.09 -8.29 -17.21
N ALA A 547 -5.49 -9.47 -16.98
CA ALA A 547 -5.57 -10.22 -15.73
C ALA A 547 -4.30 -10.06 -14.90
N SER A 548 -4.40 -10.32 -13.61
CA SER A 548 -3.25 -10.49 -12.72
C SER A 548 -3.42 -11.76 -11.90
N LEU A 549 -2.33 -12.48 -11.70
CA LEU A 549 -2.29 -13.67 -10.86
C LEU A 549 -1.22 -13.47 -9.80
N SER A 550 -1.51 -13.86 -8.57
CA SER A 550 -0.58 -13.83 -7.44
C SER A 550 -0.71 -15.10 -6.63
N THR A 551 0.41 -15.65 -6.23
CA THR A 551 0.52 -16.82 -5.37
C THR A 551 1.24 -16.41 -4.09
N PHE A 552 0.65 -16.68 -2.94
CA PHE A 552 1.25 -16.28 -1.66
C PHE A 552 0.80 -17.21 -0.53
N SER A 553 1.62 -17.27 0.50
CA SER A 553 1.33 -17.98 1.73
C SER A 553 1.25 -17.03 2.91
N SER A 554 0.42 -17.35 3.88
CA SER A 554 0.32 -16.71 5.20
C SER A 554 0.56 -17.78 6.28
N GLN A 555 0.39 -17.42 7.54
CA GLN A 555 0.60 -18.35 8.63
C GLN A 555 -0.26 -19.63 8.53
N ASP A 556 -1.55 -19.49 8.17
CA ASP A 556 -2.50 -20.60 8.14
C ASP A 556 -2.79 -21.13 6.74
N GLU A 557 -2.69 -20.32 5.70
CA GLU A 557 -3.23 -20.65 4.38
C GLU A 557 -2.33 -20.20 3.24
N SER A 558 -2.41 -20.90 2.12
CA SER A 558 -1.82 -20.51 0.84
C SER A 558 -2.91 -20.16 -0.15
N ASN A 559 -2.69 -19.15 -0.96
CA ASN A 559 -3.66 -18.56 -1.86
C ASN A 559 -3.11 -18.52 -3.29
N VAL A 560 -3.95 -18.92 -4.25
CA VAL A 560 -3.78 -18.60 -5.67
C VAL A 560 -4.89 -17.63 -6.03
N TYR A 561 -4.53 -16.39 -6.23
CA TYR A 561 -5.43 -15.26 -6.40
C TYR A 561 -5.33 -14.68 -7.79
N MET A 562 -6.44 -14.53 -8.49
CA MET A 562 -6.53 -13.92 -9.80
C MET A 562 -7.58 -12.83 -9.83
N SER A 563 -7.19 -11.67 -10.38
CA SER A 563 -8.12 -10.61 -10.76
C SER A 563 -8.19 -10.54 -12.29
N THR A 564 -9.39 -10.60 -12.85
CA THR A 564 -9.58 -10.54 -14.30
C THR A 564 -10.83 -9.74 -14.67
N LEU A 565 -10.97 -9.41 -15.95
CA LEU A 565 -12.16 -8.79 -16.50
C LEU A 565 -13.16 -9.87 -16.98
N LYS A 566 -14.44 -9.63 -16.80
CA LYS A 566 -15.51 -10.57 -17.22
C LYS A 566 -15.39 -11.04 -18.68
N PRO A 567 -15.10 -10.16 -19.68
CA PRO A 567 -14.91 -10.62 -21.07
C PRO A 567 -13.74 -11.57 -21.28
N SER A 568 -12.73 -11.52 -20.43
CA SER A 568 -11.54 -12.39 -20.45
C SER A 568 -11.64 -13.59 -19.51
N LEU A 569 -12.76 -13.74 -18.78
CA LEU A 569 -12.91 -14.70 -17.69
C LEU A 569 -12.60 -16.14 -18.09
N ASP A 570 -13.08 -16.59 -19.23
CA ASP A 570 -12.90 -17.99 -19.66
C ASP A 570 -11.43 -18.30 -19.90
N ALA A 571 -10.74 -17.48 -20.66
CA ALA A 571 -9.31 -17.65 -20.94
C ALA A 571 -8.44 -17.45 -19.70
N SER A 572 -8.82 -16.52 -18.82
CA SER A 572 -8.14 -16.30 -17.54
C SER A 572 -8.35 -17.47 -16.58
N LEU A 573 -9.55 -18.03 -16.54
CA LEU A 573 -9.85 -19.21 -15.74
C LEU A 573 -9.05 -20.43 -16.22
N ASP A 574 -8.94 -20.62 -17.53
CA ASP A 574 -8.13 -21.72 -18.09
C ASP A 574 -6.67 -21.59 -17.68
N LEU A 575 -6.09 -20.39 -17.70
CA LEU A 575 -4.74 -20.13 -17.25
C LEU A 575 -4.57 -20.33 -15.74
N PHE A 576 -5.52 -19.84 -14.95
CA PHE A 576 -5.57 -20.07 -13.50
C PHE A 576 -5.57 -21.56 -13.17
N LEU A 577 -6.41 -22.31 -13.86
CA LEU A 577 -6.53 -23.75 -13.66
C LEU A 577 -5.26 -24.50 -14.08
N ASP A 578 -4.57 -24.02 -15.12
CA ASP A 578 -3.30 -24.61 -15.54
C ASP A 578 -2.22 -24.40 -14.46
N VAL A 579 -2.12 -23.21 -13.90
CA VAL A 579 -1.19 -22.92 -12.77
C VAL A 579 -1.54 -23.76 -11.53
N VAL A 580 -2.82 -23.89 -11.19
CA VAL A 580 -3.24 -24.67 -10.00
C VAL A 580 -3.01 -26.15 -10.17
N LEU A 581 -3.27 -26.72 -11.33
CA LEU A 581 -3.31 -28.17 -11.55
C LEU A 581 -2.03 -28.76 -12.15
N ASN A 582 -1.25 -27.97 -12.85
CA ASN A 582 -0.10 -28.42 -13.65
C ASN A 582 1.20 -27.65 -13.38
N PRO A 583 1.46 -27.14 -12.15
CA PRO A 583 2.73 -26.47 -11.91
C PRO A 583 3.89 -27.45 -12.08
N VAL A 584 5.00 -27.01 -12.68
CA VAL A 584 6.16 -27.88 -12.91
C VAL A 584 7.38 -27.52 -12.08
N PHE A 585 7.35 -26.38 -11.40
CA PHE A 585 8.46 -25.90 -10.55
C PHE A 585 9.81 -26.00 -11.25
N PRO A 586 10.08 -25.19 -12.28
CA PRO A 586 11.29 -25.32 -13.11
C PRO A 586 12.56 -25.15 -12.26
N GLU A 587 13.61 -25.91 -12.54
CA GLU A 587 14.86 -25.91 -11.76
C GLU A 587 15.56 -24.56 -11.76
N ASN A 588 15.61 -23.90 -12.93
CA ASN A 588 16.20 -22.55 -13.06
C ASN A 588 15.43 -21.50 -12.26
N GLU A 589 14.10 -21.59 -12.19
CA GLU A 589 13.28 -20.68 -11.40
C GLU A 589 13.40 -20.98 -9.91
N PHE A 590 13.53 -22.25 -9.54
CA PHE A 590 13.78 -22.65 -8.17
C PHE A 590 15.06 -22.00 -7.62
N ASP A 591 16.16 -22.10 -8.37
CA ASP A 591 17.43 -21.52 -7.94
C ASP A 591 17.36 -19.98 -7.86
N ARG A 592 16.71 -19.34 -8.83
CA ARG A 592 16.48 -17.89 -8.86
C ARG A 592 15.68 -17.42 -7.65
N LEU A 593 14.49 -17.97 -7.43
CA LEU A 593 13.59 -17.54 -6.34
C LEU A 593 14.11 -17.93 -4.95
N LYS A 594 14.83 -19.03 -4.84
CA LYS A 594 15.55 -19.39 -3.61
C LYS A 594 16.57 -18.31 -3.22
N ASN A 595 17.38 -17.84 -4.20
CA ASN A 595 18.32 -16.75 -3.97
C ASN A 595 17.60 -15.42 -3.69
N GLU A 596 16.49 -15.15 -4.35
CA GLU A 596 15.64 -13.99 -4.08
C GLU A 596 15.09 -14.02 -2.64
N GLN A 597 14.56 -15.15 -2.18
CA GLN A 597 14.08 -15.29 -0.79
C GLN A 597 15.21 -15.13 0.23
N ILE A 598 16.44 -15.57 -0.08
CA ILE A 598 17.61 -15.32 0.78
C ILE A 598 17.92 -13.81 0.84
N ASN A 599 17.79 -13.09 -0.28
CA ASN A 599 17.97 -11.65 -0.30
C ASN A 599 16.85 -10.92 0.47
N ASP A 600 15.59 -11.37 0.36
CA ASP A 600 14.50 -10.87 1.18
C ASP A 600 14.81 -11.01 2.67
N ILE A 601 15.34 -12.17 3.10
CA ILE A 601 15.76 -12.37 4.49
C ILE A 601 16.83 -11.35 4.91
N LYS A 602 17.82 -11.07 4.05
CA LYS A 602 18.84 -10.06 4.34
C LYS A 602 18.26 -8.66 4.45
N GLN A 603 17.31 -8.31 3.58
CA GLN A 603 16.61 -7.03 3.66
C GLN A 603 15.78 -6.92 4.94
N GLU A 604 15.01 -7.97 5.31
CA GLU A 604 14.28 -8.02 6.56
C GLU A 604 15.19 -7.79 7.78
N LYS A 605 16.41 -8.33 7.75
CA LYS A 605 17.41 -8.13 8.80
C LYS A 605 18.01 -6.72 8.84
N SER A 606 17.78 -5.90 7.84
CA SER A 606 18.20 -4.49 7.80
C SER A 606 17.11 -3.51 8.22
N GLN A 607 15.84 -3.94 8.21
CA GLN A 607 14.68 -3.09 8.53
C GLN A 607 14.23 -3.29 9.98
N PRO A 608 14.18 -2.24 10.82
CA PRO A 608 13.93 -2.38 12.26
C PRO A 608 12.65 -3.13 12.62
N ILE A 609 11.51 -2.81 11.98
CA ILE A 609 10.26 -3.52 12.25
C ILE A 609 10.32 -4.99 11.82
N SER A 610 10.91 -5.25 10.65
CA SER A 610 11.06 -6.62 10.14
C SER A 610 11.97 -7.46 11.04
N MET A 611 13.05 -6.87 11.57
CA MET A 611 13.91 -7.54 12.57
C MET A 611 13.11 -7.97 13.81
N ALA A 612 12.24 -7.10 14.35
CA ALA A 612 11.41 -7.44 15.50
C ALA A 612 10.38 -8.53 15.17
N LEU A 613 9.70 -8.44 14.03
CA LEU A 613 8.71 -9.43 13.58
C LEU A 613 9.33 -10.80 13.27
N ARG A 614 10.58 -10.83 12.79
CA ARG A 614 11.29 -12.10 12.53
C ARG A 614 11.49 -12.93 13.79
N VAL A 615 11.78 -12.28 14.91
CA VAL A 615 12.14 -12.96 16.16
C VAL A 615 10.95 -13.17 17.10
N MET A 616 9.92 -12.37 16.95
CA MET A 616 8.75 -12.33 17.85
C MET A 616 8.11 -13.71 18.05
N ASN A 617 7.75 -14.38 16.96
CA ASN A 617 7.04 -15.66 17.03
C ASN A 617 7.84 -16.74 17.74
N LYS A 618 9.16 -16.81 17.52
CA LYS A 618 10.07 -17.75 18.18
C LYS A 618 9.98 -17.65 19.72
N TYR A 619 9.89 -16.43 20.24
CA TYR A 619 9.86 -16.17 21.69
C TYR A 619 8.44 -16.23 22.29
N LEU A 620 7.41 -15.90 21.50
CA LEU A 620 6.04 -15.96 21.97
C LEU A 620 5.50 -17.40 21.98
N TYR A 621 5.77 -18.20 20.95
CA TYR A 621 5.26 -19.57 20.84
C TYR A 621 6.26 -20.62 21.35
N GLY A 622 7.56 -20.34 21.32
CA GLY A 622 8.62 -21.31 21.56
C GLY A 622 8.99 -22.12 20.31
N GLU A 623 10.24 -22.60 20.27
CA GLU A 623 10.82 -23.22 19.05
C GLU A 623 10.10 -24.48 18.57
N ASP A 624 9.40 -25.21 19.45
CA ASP A 624 8.70 -26.45 19.11
C ASP A 624 7.23 -26.23 18.64
N HIS A 625 6.84 -25.00 18.35
CA HIS A 625 5.47 -24.69 17.96
C HIS A 625 5.36 -24.43 16.43
N PRO A 626 4.28 -24.87 15.75
CA PRO A 626 4.11 -24.64 14.31
C PRO A 626 4.12 -23.16 13.87
N TYR A 627 3.81 -22.24 14.78
CA TYR A 627 3.87 -20.80 14.51
C TYR A 627 5.20 -20.13 14.93
N SER A 628 6.21 -20.87 15.30
CA SER A 628 7.48 -20.31 15.80
C SER A 628 8.39 -19.71 14.71
N THR A 629 8.07 -19.93 13.45
CA THR A 629 8.86 -19.40 12.31
C THR A 629 8.72 -17.87 12.20
N PRO A 630 9.64 -17.18 11.52
CA PRO A 630 9.50 -15.76 11.27
C PRO A 630 8.11 -15.40 10.72
N TYR A 631 7.49 -14.34 11.26
CA TYR A 631 6.13 -13.93 10.88
C TYR A 631 5.98 -13.67 9.38
N THR A 632 7.05 -13.29 8.69
CA THR A 632 7.10 -13.08 7.25
C THR A 632 7.03 -14.36 6.40
N GLY A 633 7.22 -15.52 7.05
CA GLY A 633 7.28 -16.83 6.37
C GLY A 633 8.52 -17.06 5.53
N THR A 634 9.47 -16.11 5.50
CA THR A 634 10.70 -16.22 4.68
C THR A 634 11.65 -17.32 5.15
N GLY A 635 11.50 -17.80 6.38
CA GLY A 635 12.42 -18.75 7.00
C GLY A 635 13.74 -18.10 7.45
N TYR A 636 14.78 -18.90 7.45
CA TYR A 636 16.14 -18.48 7.82
C TYR A 636 17.10 -18.75 6.66
N GLU A 637 18.17 -17.96 6.53
CA GLU A 637 19.17 -18.18 5.45
C GLU A 637 19.72 -19.62 5.47
N ASP A 638 19.96 -20.16 6.68
CA ASP A 638 20.46 -21.53 6.87
C ASP A 638 19.43 -22.61 6.42
N THR A 639 18.14 -22.40 6.66
CA THR A 639 17.08 -23.33 6.24
C THR A 639 16.85 -23.21 4.73
N VAL A 640 16.63 -22.00 4.23
CA VAL A 640 16.31 -21.75 2.82
C VAL A 640 17.46 -22.17 1.89
N SER A 641 18.75 -21.93 2.28
CA SER A 641 19.90 -22.35 1.48
C SER A 641 19.97 -23.86 1.25
N LYS A 642 19.41 -24.68 2.15
CA LYS A 642 19.38 -26.14 2.08
C LYS A 642 18.16 -26.69 1.36
N LEU A 643 17.15 -25.89 1.11
CA LEU A 643 15.94 -26.33 0.39
C LEU A 643 16.30 -26.86 -1.00
N THR A 644 15.61 -27.90 -1.39
CA THR A 644 15.69 -28.52 -2.71
C THR A 644 14.40 -28.28 -3.47
N ARG A 645 14.41 -28.41 -4.78
CA ARG A 645 13.20 -28.36 -5.60
C ARG A 645 12.19 -29.43 -5.16
N GLU A 646 12.65 -30.59 -4.72
CA GLU A 646 11.78 -31.67 -4.25
C GLU A 646 10.96 -31.25 -3.01
N ASP A 647 11.54 -30.49 -2.08
CA ASP A 647 10.82 -29.97 -0.92
C ASP A 647 9.60 -29.10 -1.34
N VAL A 648 9.74 -28.32 -2.40
CA VAL A 648 8.67 -27.50 -3.00
C VAL A 648 7.61 -28.39 -3.66
N VAL A 649 8.04 -29.38 -4.43
CA VAL A 649 7.15 -30.37 -5.08
C VAL A 649 6.38 -31.15 -4.03
N ASP A 650 7.04 -31.57 -2.96
CA ASP A 650 6.42 -32.31 -1.85
C ASP A 650 5.41 -31.44 -1.09
N PHE A 651 5.71 -30.14 -0.88
CA PHE A 651 4.74 -29.22 -0.31
C PHE A 651 3.46 -29.16 -1.15
N TYR A 652 3.57 -28.95 -2.45
CA TYR A 652 2.42 -28.90 -3.34
C TYR A 652 1.67 -30.23 -3.37
N ASN A 653 2.39 -31.34 -3.54
CA ASN A 653 1.79 -32.69 -3.61
C ASN A 653 1.12 -33.11 -2.30
N THR A 654 1.57 -32.61 -1.16
CA THR A 654 0.99 -32.91 0.15
C THR A 654 -0.24 -32.08 0.42
N TRP A 655 -0.17 -30.76 0.19
CA TRP A 655 -1.14 -29.82 0.73
C TRP A 655 -2.19 -29.36 -0.28
N PHE A 656 -1.85 -29.29 -1.59
CA PHE A 656 -2.79 -28.87 -2.63
C PHE A 656 -3.68 -30.02 -3.04
N LYS A 657 -4.78 -30.18 -2.30
CA LYS A 657 -5.82 -31.19 -2.52
C LYS A 657 -7.21 -30.54 -2.53
N PRO A 658 -8.17 -31.02 -3.34
CA PRO A 658 -9.51 -30.45 -3.38
C PRO A 658 -10.25 -30.53 -2.04
N ASN A 659 -9.94 -31.54 -1.23
CA ASN A 659 -10.48 -31.68 0.13
C ASN A 659 -9.74 -30.85 1.19
N ASN A 660 -8.72 -30.11 0.84
CA ASN A 660 -7.98 -29.17 1.68
C ASN A 660 -8.07 -27.72 1.16
N ALA A 661 -8.97 -27.47 0.21
CA ALA A 661 -9.07 -26.18 -0.44
C ALA A 661 -10.51 -25.70 -0.61
N THR A 662 -10.68 -24.41 -0.75
CA THR A 662 -11.95 -23.75 -1.14
C THR A 662 -11.68 -22.75 -2.24
N LEU A 663 -12.50 -22.75 -3.29
CA LEU A 663 -12.47 -21.76 -4.35
C LEU A 663 -13.49 -20.66 -4.05
N ILE A 664 -13.01 -19.44 -3.92
CA ILE A 664 -13.83 -18.24 -3.72
C ILE A 664 -13.88 -17.46 -5.04
N VAL A 665 -15.08 -17.12 -5.50
CA VAL A 665 -15.27 -16.29 -6.68
C VAL A 665 -16.11 -15.07 -6.28
N THR A 666 -15.70 -13.89 -6.70
CA THR A 666 -16.43 -12.64 -6.44
C THR A 666 -16.53 -11.83 -7.72
N GLY A 667 -17.74 -11.44 -8.10
CA GLY A 667 -17.98 -10.65 -9.33
C GLY A 667 -19.23 -11.03 -10.09
N ASP A 668 -19.35 -10.56 -11.32
CA ASP A 668 -20.51 -10.80 -12.17
C ASP A 668 -20.44 -12.14 -12.90
N VAL A 669 -20.66 -13.20 -12.15
CA VAL A 669 -20.62 -14.60 -12.61
C VAL A 669 -21.88 -15.34 -12.15
N ASP A 670 -22.41 -16.26 -12.97
CA ASP A 670 -23.49 -17.16 -12.58
C ASP A 670 -22.95 -18.47 -11.98
N MET A 671 -23.51 -18.93 -10.84
CA MET A 671 -23.04 -20.13 -10.14
C MET A 671 -23.17 -21.40 -10.99
N ASN A 672 -24.25 -21.57 -11.76
CA ASN A 672 -24.46 -22.79 -12.54
C ASN A 672 -23.48 -22.89 -13.69
N GLU A 673 -23.24 -21.74 -14.35
CA GLU A 673 -22.24 -21.62 -15.42
C GLU A 673 -20.85 -21.92 -14.88
N LEU A 674 -20.47 -21.26 -13.77
CA LEU A 674 -19.20 -21.45 -13.08
C LEU A 674 -19.00 -22.93 -12.68
N LYS A 675 -19.97 -23.52 -11.99
CA LYS A 675 -19.90 -24.92 -11.58
C LYS A 675 -19.71 -25.85 -12.76
N SER A 676 -20.46 -25.65 -13.85
CA SER A 676 -20.35 -26.48 -15.06
C SER A 676 -18.95 -26.43 -15.69
N LYS A 677 -18.29 -25.28 -15.65
CA LYS A 677 -16.90 -25.11 -16.12
C LYS A 677 -15.91 -25.80 -15.17
N LEU A 678 -16.03 -25.56 -13.88
CA LEU A 678 -15.13 -26.10 -12.85
C LEU A 678 -15.21 -27.64 -12.76
N GLU A 679 -16.37 -28.25 -12.92
CA GLU A 679 -16.51 -29.71 -12.92
C GLU A 679 -15.73 -30.39 -14.05
N LYS A 680 -15.61 -29.75 -15.22
CA LYS A 680 -14.87 -30.29 -16.36
C LYS A 680 -13.34 -30.30 -16.13
N THR A 681 -12.86 -29.48 -15.24
CA THR A 681 -11.44 -29.23 -14.94
C THR A 681 -11.09 -29.62 -13.49
N LEU A 682 -11.40 -28.76 -12.52
CA LEU A 682 -11.13 -29.00 -11.10
C LEU A 682 -11.87 -30.24 -10.55
N GLY A 683 -13.01 -30.62 -11.09
CA GLY A 683 -13.69 -31.84 -10.72
C GLY A 683 -12.86 -33.14 -10.92
N LYS A 684 -11.81 -33.06 -11.75
CA LYS A 684 -10.86 -34.16 -12.01
C LYS A 684 -9.65 -34.12 -11.03
N TRP A 685 -9.49 -33.10 -10.27
CA TRP A 685 -8.42 -32.95 -9.28
C TRP A 685 -8.61 -34.00 -8.19
N LYS A 686 -7.58 -34.81 -7.94
CA LYS A 686 -7.69 -35.98 -7.08
C LYS A 686 -7.62 -35.59 -5.61
N LYS A 687 -8.56 -36.13 -4.82
CA LYS A 687 -8.47 -36.10 -3.36
C LYS A 687 -7.23 -36.84 -2.87
N GLY A 688 -6.77 -36.51 -1.70
CA GLY A 688 -5.66 -37.17 -1.04
C GLY A 688 -5.65 -36.95 0.46
N ASP A 689 -4.84 -37.72 1.14
CA ASP A 689 -4.61 -37.53 2.56
C ASP A 689 -3.77 -36.24 2.76
N VAL A 690 -4.13 -35.48 3.78
CA VAL A 690 -3.44 -34.27 4.20
C VAL A 690 -2.98 -34.47 5.64
N PRO A 691 -1.70 -34.22 5.95
CA PRO A 691 -1.19 -34.38 7.32
C PRO A 691 -1.94 -33.47 8.30
N ASN A 692 -2.19 -33.97 9.49
CA ASN A 692 -2.72 -33.15 10.57
C ASN A 692 -1.56 -32.47 11.32
N ILE A 693 -1.59 -31.15 11.44
CA ILE A 693 -0.63 -30.42 12.24
C ILE A 693 -1.14 -30.37 13.68
N VAL A 694 -0.34 -30.91 14.59
CA VAL A 694 -0.64 -30.88 16.02
C VAL A 694 -0.01 -29.63 16.61
N PHE A 695 -0.83 -28.76 17.18
CA PHE A 695 -0.37 -27.58 17.90
C PHE A 695 -0.10 -27.96 19.35
N ASN A 696 1.14 -27.78 19.77
CA ASN A 696 1.53 -27.92 21.16
C ASN A 696 1.16 -26.66 21.94
N GLU A 697 0.98 -26.76 23.25
CA GLU A 697 0.83 -25.58 24.10
C GLU A 697 2.05 -24.65 23.92
N PRO A 698 1.86 -23.35 23.70
CA PRO A 698 2.96 -22.41 23.54
C PRO A 698 3.87 -22.37 24.78
N LYS A 699 5.17 -22.44 24.55
CA LYS A 699 6.18 -22.31 25.61
C LYS A 699 6.58 -20.86 25.78
N THR A 700 5.64 -20.00 26.18
CA THR A 700 5.88 -18.57 26.39
C THR A 700 6.81 -18.30 27.55
N ASN A 701 7.70 -17.33 27.38
CA ASN A 701 8.45 -16.79 28.52
C ASN A 701 7.49 -15.92 29.35
N THR A 702 7.31 -16.31 30.62
CA THR A 702 6.44 -15.59 31.58
C THR A 702 7.16 -14.50 32.36
N LYS A 703 8.44 -14.28 32.08
CA LYS A 703 9.22 -13.21 32.71
C LYS A 703 9.13 -11.95 31.85
N ASN A 704 9.09 -10.79 32.51
CA ASN A 704 9.16 -9.48 31.85
C ASN A 704 10.54 -9.31 31.19
N THR A 705 10.69 -9.82 29.98
CA THR A 705 11.96 -9.90 29.25
C THR A 705 12.00 -8.92 28.07
N LEU A 706 13.11 -8.21 27.96
CA LEU A 706 13.46 -7.38 26.81
C LEU A 706 14.45 -8.13 25.92
N TYR A 707 14.07 -8.35 24.68
CA TYR A 707 14.94 -8.86 23.62
C TYR A 707 15.43 -7.68 22.78
N LEU A 708 16.71 -7.33 22.91
CA LEU A 708 17.32 -6.15 22.30
C LEU A 708 18.15 -6.54 21.08
N MET A 709 17.83 -5.95 19.94
CA MET A 709 18.63 -6.00 18.72
C MET A 709 19.33 -4.67 18.55
N ASN A 710 20.66 -4.70 18.66
CA ASN A 710 21.47 -3.49 18.57
C ASN A 710 21.57 -3.03 17.09
N ARG A 711 21.16 -1.80 16.85
CA ARG A 711 21.35 -1.06 15.59
C ARG A 711 22.01 0.26 15.91
N PRO A 712 23.37 0.32 15.85
CA PRO A 712 24.12 1.53 16.19
C PRO A 712 23.66 2.74 15.37
N GLU A 713 23.70 3.91 16.00
CA GLU A 713 23.39 5.20 15.39
C GLU A 713 21.94 5.36 14.87
N SER A 714 21.01 4.51 15.29
CA SER A 714 19.59 4.66 14.98
C SER A 714 18.98 5.88 15.63
N GLN A 715 18.32 6.72 14.86
CA GLN A 715 17.60 7.90 15.37
C GLN A 715 16.27 7.53 16.05
N GLN A 716 15.74 6.37 15.71
CA GLN A 716 14.53 5.82 16.32
C GLN A 716 14.79 4.43 16.88
N SER A 717 14.10 4.12 17.97
CA SER A 717 13.93 2.75 18.46
C SER A 717 12.56 2.23 17.98
N VAL A 718 12.54 1.03 17.46
CA VAL A 718 11.28 0.29 17.24
C VAL A 718 11.00 -0.56 18.47
N ILE A 719 9.87 -0.30 19.12
CA ILE A 719 9.37 -1.08 20.25
C ILE A 719 8.23 -1.96 19.74
N LEU A 720 8.35 -3.26 19.94
CA LEU A 720 7.28 -4.23 19.75
C LEU A 720 7.05 -4.91 21.10
N ALA A 721 5.90 -4.68 21.72
CA ALA A 721 5.53 -5.28 23.00
C ALA A 721 4.36 -6.23 22.80
N GLY A 722 4.48 -7.50 23.20
CA GLY A 722 3.42 -8.45 22.93
C GLY A 722 3.44 -9.73 23.78
N HIS A 723 2.32 -10.41 23.74
CA HIS A 723 2.10 -11.72 24.35
C HIS A 723 1.06 -12.50 23.53
N LEU A 724 0.93 -13.80 23.80
CA LEU A 724 -0.15 -14.60 23.21
C LEU A 724 -1.45 -14.39 23.97
N THR A 725 -2.54 -14.31 23.24
CA THR A 725 -3.90 -14.25 23.73
C THR A 725 -4.73 -15.39 23.16
N GLU A 726 -6.01 -15.44 23.49
CA GLU A 726 -6.94 -16.51 23.16
C GLU A 726 -7.02 -16.84 21.66
N LYS A 727 -7.39 -18.09 21.34
CA LYS A 727 -7.65 -18.56 19.97
C LYS A 727 -8.84 -17.81 19.37
N TYR A 728 -8.93 -17.88 18.05
CA TYR A 728 -10.08 -17.30 17.37
C TYR A 728 -11.39 -18.00 17.82
N GLY A 729 -12.36 -17.21 18.25
CA GLY A 729 -13.67 -17.71 18.72
C GLY A 729 -13.77 -18.03 20.21
N ASP A 730 -12.65 -18.09 20.96
CA ASP A 730 -12.68 -18.32 22.42
C ASP A 730 -13.17 -17.09 23.19
N VAL A 731 -13.09 -15.93 22.56
CA VAL A 731 -13.65 -14.65 23.05
C VAL A 731 -14.57 -14.04 21.97
N SER A 732 -15.37 -13.06 22.33
CA SER A 732 -16.15 -12.29 21.38
C SER A 732 -15.24 -11.51 20.43
N GLU A 733 -15.10 -11.95 19.19
CA GLU A 733 -14.24 -11.30 18.20
C GLU A 733 -14.65 -9.86 17.94
N ILE A 734 -15.95 -9.58 17.87
CA ILE A 734 -16.48 -8.23 17.66
C ILE A 734 -16.16 -7.33 18.87
N ALA A 735 -16.29 -7.84 20.09
CA ALA A 735 -15.92 -7.09 21.29
C ALA A 735 -14.40 -6.89 21.38
N MET A 736 -13.60 -7.89 20.97
CA MET A 736 -12.14 -7.79 20.93
C MET A 736 -11.69 -6.74 19.90
N GLU A 737 -12.28 -6.73 18.73
CA GLU A 737 -11.99 -5.73 17.70
C GLU A 737 -12.26 -4.30 18.23
N GLN A 738 -13.40 -4.05 18.86
CA GLN A 738 -13.70 -2.74 19.44
C GLN A 738 -12.78 -2.41 20.63
N MET A 739 -12.44 -3.38 21.46
CA MET A 739 -11.44 -3.22 22.53
C MET A 739 -10.09 -2.80 21.97
N VAL A 740 -9.63 -3.47 20.91
CA VAL A 740 -8.37 -3.14 20.22
C VAL A 740 -8.43 -1.74 19.63
N ASN A 741 -9.54 -1.35 18.99
CA ASN A 741 -9.72 -0.01 18.42
C ASN A 741 -9.63 1.08 19.51
N ILE A 742 -10.18 0.86 20.69
CA ILE A 742 -10.06 1.79 21.81
C ILE A 742 -8.61 1.88 22.30
N LEU A 743 -7.92 0.75 22.46
CA LEU A 743 -6.59 0.72 23.09
C LEU A 743 -5.49 1.15 22.12
N GLY A 744 -5.52 0.69 20.85
CA GLY A 744 -4.42 0.91 19.91
C GLY A 744 -4.77 0.80 18.43
N GLY A 745 -5.99 0.40 18.04
CA GLY A 745 -6.32 0.07 16.65
C GLY A 745 -6.70 1.27 15.79
N ASP A 746 -7.39 2.25 16.34
CA ASP A 746 -7.77 3.49 15.64
C ASP A 746 -6.70 4.57 15.82
N PHE A 747 -6.72 5.57 14.94
CA PHE A 747 -5.87 6.75 15.06
C PHE A 747 -6.05 7.43 16.43
N THR A 748 -7.29 7.56 16.88
CA THR A 748 -7.64 8.19 18.16
C THR A 748 -7.64 7.20 19.33
N SER A 749 -6.94 6.07 19.21
CA SER A 749 -6.75 5.10 20.28
C SER A 749 -5.82 5.61 21.38
N ARG A 750 -5.95 5.04 22.57
CA ARG A 750 -5.20 5.51 23.75
C ARG A 750 -3.69 5.52 23.56
N ILE A 751 -3.13 4.43 22.97
CA ILE A 751 -1.69 4.31 22.76
C ILE A 751 -1.21 5.36 21.75
N ASN A 752 -1.95 5.55 20.65
CA ASN A 752 -1.57 6.55 19.65
C ASN A 752 -1.74 7.96 20.19
N MET A 753 -2.87 8.26 20.85
CA MET A 753 -3.11 9.57 21.47
C MET A 753 -2.06 9.90 22.54
N ASN A 754 -1.61 8.90 23.31
CA ASN A 754 -0.54 9.09 24.31
C ASN A 754 0.80 9.38 23.61
N LEU A 755 1.31 8.43 22.80
CA LEU A 755 2.68 8.52 22.27
C LEU A 755 2.84 9.50 21.12
N ARG A 756 1.81 9.66 20.30
CA ARG A 756 1.79 10.56 19.17
C ARG A 756 1.28 11.95 19.55
N GLU A 757 0.04 12.04 20.03
CA GLU A 757 -0.65 13.34 20.21
C GLU A 757 -0.27 14.05 21.53
N ASP A 758 -0.11 13.28 22.64
CA ASP A 758 0.22 13.88 23.96
C ASP A 758 1.73 14.01 24.18
N LYS A 759 2.51 13.00 23.81
CA LYS A 759 3.97 12.97 24.07
C LYS A 759 4.82 13.34 22.86
N HIS A 760 4.30 13.19 21.66
CA HIS A 760 4.99 13.49 20.40
C HIS A 760 6.32 12.75 20.22
N TRP A 761 6.40 11.54 20.74
CA TRP A 761 7.59 10.70 20.64
C TRP A 761 7.57 9.72 19.47
N SER A 762 6.44 9.62 18.77
CA SER A 762 6.19 8.71 17.67
C SER A 762 5.41 9.37 16.55
N TYR A 763 5.59 8.93 15.30
CA TYR A 763 4.71 9.29 14.17
C TYR A 763 3.38 8.53 14.23
N GLY A 764 3.37 7.36 14.84
CA GLY A 764 2.18 6.57 15.09
C GLY A 764 2.53 5.36 15.91
N ALA A 765 1.71 5.07 16.88
CA ALA A 765 1.83 3.89 17.73
C ALA A 765 0.47 3.21 17.81
N GLY A 766 0.44 1.91 17.91
CA GLY A 766 -0.83 1.20 17.93
C GLY A 766 -0.76 -0.16 18.58
N GLY A 767 -1.92 -0.77 18.73
CA GLY A 767 -2.06 -2.15 19.21
C GLY A 767 -3.01 -2.93 18.33
N PHE A 768 -2.71 -4.19 18.09
CA PHE A 768 -3.53 -5.07 17.27
C PHE A 768 -3.37 -6.53 17.70
N VAL A 769 -4.32 -7.36 17.32
CA VAL A 769 -4.23 -8.81 17.44
C VAL A 769 -3.95 -9.41 16.07
N ILE A 770 -2.85 -10.14 15.97
CA ILE A 770 -2.51 -10.82 14.69
C ILE A 770 -3.47 -11.99 14.47
N GLY A 771 -4.13 -12.03 13.31
CA GLY A 771 -5.07 -13.07 12.97
C GLY A 771 -4.40 -14.41 12.70
N SER A 772 -4.71 -15.43 13.52
CA SER A 772 -4.39 -16.83 13.31
C SER A 772 -5.53 -17.72 13.87
N LYS A 773 -5.53 -19.01 13.56
CA LYS A 773 -6.55 -19.96 14.05
C LYS A 773 -6.31 -20.32 15.52
N GLU A 774 -5.05 -20.50 15.90
CA GLU A 774 -4.63 -20.85 17.26
C GLU A 774 -4.35 -19.56 18.07
N GLU A 775 -3.66 -19.68 19.22
CA GLU A 775 -3.32 -18.54 20.09
C GLU A 775 -2.71 -17.39 19.26
N ARG A 776 -3.16 -16.18 19.52
CA ARG A 776 -2.86 -15.00 18.70
C ARG A 776 -1.96 -14.02 19.42
N PRO A 777 -0.96 -13.45 18.77
CA PRO A 777 -0.20 -12.35 19.35
C PRO A 777 -1.07 -11.09 19.47
N PHE A 778 -1.25 -10.58 20.70
CA PHE A 778 -1.59 -9.20 20.94
C PHE A 778 -0.30 -8.39 20.95
N ILE A 779 -0.21 -7.37 20.13
CA ILE A 779 1.00 -6.59 19.86
C ILE A 779 0.71 -5.11 20.04
N VAL A 780 1.61 -4.42 20.74
CA VAL A 780 1.75 -2.96 20.69
C VAL A 780 3.01 -2.64 19.92
N TYR A 781 2.88 -1.80 18.91
CA TYR A 781 3.96 -1.32 18.06
C TYR A 781 4.15 0.18 18.22
N ALA A 782 5.38 0.62 18.48
CA ALA A 782 5.72 2.02 18.60
C ALA A 782 7.14 2.30 18.08
N PRO A 783 7.31 2.96 16.94
CA PRO A 783 8.55 3.56 16.49
C PRO A 783 8.69 4.91 17.20
N VAL A 784 9.71 5.05 18.04
CA VAL A 784 9.88 6.22 18.91
C VAL A 784 11.27 6.82 18.77
N GLN A 785 11.40 8.09 19.11
CA GLN A 785 12.69 8.75 19.19
C GLN A 785 13.64 7.99 20.14
N THR A 786 14.91 7.84 19.75
CA THR A 786 15.88 7.04 20.51
C THR A 786 16.04 7.54 21.96
N ASP A 787 16.08 8.85 22.18
CA ASP A 787 16.22 9.46 23.51
C ASP A 787 14.96 9.32 24.39
N LYS A 788 13.80 8.93 23.79
CA LYS A 788 12.51 8.70 24.44
C LYS A 788 12.11 7.24 24.56
N THR A 789 13.00 6.34 24.25
CA THR A 789 12.73 4.88 24.25
C THR A 789 12.24 4.39 25.62
N ALA A 790 12.93 4.74 26.71
CA ALA A 790 12.58 4.27 28.06
C ALA A 790 11.28 4.88 28.57
N GLU A 791 11.07 6.16 28.31
CA GLU A 791 9.84 6.86 28.64
C GLU A 791 8.65 6.25 27.88
N SER A 792 8.83 5.91 26.60
CA SER A 792 7.79 5.26 25.77
C SER A 792 7.44 3.86 26.29
N VAL A 793 8.41 3.06 26.72
CA VAL A 793 8.15 1.77 27.38
C VAL A 793 7.30 1.97 28.64
N THR A 794 7.59 3.03 29.42
CA THR A 794 6.84 3.35 30.65
C THR A 794 5.38 3.68 30.31
N GLU A 795 5.14 4.51 29.29
CA GLU A 795 3.78 4.87 28.90
C GLU A 795 3.02 3.69 28.28
N ILE A 796 3.65 2.86 27.43
CA ILE A 796 3.03 1.64 26.90
C ILE A 796 2.62 0.69 28.04
N ARG A 797 3.50 0.46 29.02
CA ARG A 797 3.18 -0.34 30.21
C ARG A 797 1.99 0.23 30.97
N LYS A 798 1.94 1.55 31.13
CA LYS A 798 0.85 2.25 31.80
C LYS A 798 -0.46 2.06 31.04
N GLU A 799 -0.53 2.33 29.73
CA GLU A 799 -1.74 2.18 28.97
C GLU A 799 -2.27 0.73 28.99
N ILE A 800 -1.40 -0.28 28.83
CA ILE A 800 -1.80 -1.69 28.88
C ILE A 800 -2.31 -2.07 30.28
N SER A 801 -1.61 -1.67 31.37
CA SER A 801 -1.97 -2.07 32.72
C SER A 801 -3.18 -1.30 33.27
N GLU A 802 -3.30 -0.02 32.96
CA GLU A 802 -4.42 0.79 33.41
C GLU A 802 -5.71 0.41 32.66
N PHE A 803 -5.63 -0.02 31.42
CA PHE A 803 -6.77 -0.47 30.64
C PHE A 803 -7.53 -1.63 31.31
N THR A 804 -6.77 -2.57 31.89
CA THR A 804 -7.36 -3.73 32.60
C THR A 804 -7.62 -3.48 34.08
N SER A 805 -7.33 -2.28 34.60
CA SER A 805 -7.43 -2.00 36.05
C SER A 805 -8.11 -0.65 36.35
N THR A 806 -7.37 0.43 36.36
CA THR A 806 -7.81 1.73 36.90
C THR A 806 -8.51 2.61 35.85
N ARG A 807 -8.25 2.38 34.56
CA ARG A 807 -8.83 3.12 33.44
C ARG A 807 -9.43 2.18 32.40
N PRO A 808 -10.43 1.36 32.71
CA PRO A 808 -11.11 0.54 31.74
C PRO A 808 -11.76 1.39 30.64
N ALA A 809 -12.19 0.76 29.54
CA ALA A 809 -12.92 1.43 28.47
C ALA A 809 -14.14 2.20 29.00
N THR A 810 -14.36 3.39 28.52
CA THR A 810 -15.50 4.25 28.88
C THR A 810 -16.66 4.07 27.91
N SER A 811 -17.85 4.51 28.32
CA SER A 811 -19.03 4.52 27.42
C SER A 811 -18.81 5.43 26.21
N GLU A 812 -18.10 6.54 26.36
CA GLU A 812 -17.81 7.49 25.29
C GLU A 812 -16.88 6.88 24.25
N GLU A 813 -15.78 6.26 24.68
CA GLU A 813 -14.87 5.53 23.78
C GLU A 813 -15.59 4.40 23.04
N LEU A 814 -16.41 3.63 23.73
CA LEU A 814 -17.18 2.55 23.10
C LEU A 814 -18.16 3.09 22.06
N GLU A 815 -18.95 4.12 22.37
CA GLU A 815 -19.90 4.68 21.40
C GLU A 815 -19.17 5.29 20.19
N LYS A 816 -18.02 5.88 20.38
CA LYS A 816 -17.16 6.39 19.30
C LYS A 816 -16.72 5.26 18.37
N VAL A 817 -16.09 4.20 18.89
CA VAL A 817 -15.61 3.11 18.02
C VAL A 817 -16.75 2.33 17.38
N LYS A 818 -17.88 2.12 18.07
CA LYS A 818 -19.08 1.51 17.50
C LYS A 818 -19.61 2.34 16.32
N THR A 819 -19.72 3.64 16.51
CA THR A 819 -20.20 4.57 15.49
C THR A 819 -19.27 4.55 14.28
N ASN A 820 -17.96 4.71 14.49
CA ASN A 820 -16.94 4.65 13.46
C ASN A 820 -17.00 3.33 12.68
N GLN A 821 -17.00 2.19 13.38
CA GLN A 821 -16.99 0.87 12.77
C GLN A 821 -18.23 0.62 11.91
N VAL A 822 -19.43 0.99 12.42
CA VAL A 822 -20.68 0.83 11.68
C VAL A 822 -20.75 1.75 10.47
N LEU A 823 -20.27 2.98 10.60
CA LEU A 823 -20.26 3.96 9.51
C LEU A 823 -19.25 3.61 8.41
N LYS A 824 -18.13 2.92 8.73
CA LYS A 824 -17.13 2.42 7.75
C LYS A 824 -17.60 1.22 6.94
N LEU A 825 -18.56 0.40 7.44
CA LEU A 825 -18.98 -0.85 6.80
C LEU A 825 -19.35 -0.73 5.31
N PRO A 826 -20.09 0.30 4.85
CA PRO A 826 -20.38 0.43 3.42
C PRO A 826 -19.14 0.52 2.54
N GLY A 827 -18.12 1.26 2.97
CA GLY A 827 -16.85 1.40 2.26
C GLY A 827 -15.99 0.13 2.30
N GLN A 828 -16.07 -0.66 3.37
CA GLN A 828 -15.31 -1.90 3.50
C GLN A 828 -15.64 -2.95 2.43
N TRP A 829 -16.83 -2.90 1.81
CA TRP A 829 -17.25 -3.82 0.76
C TRP A 829 -17.42 -3.15 -0.61
N GLU A 830 -16.74 -2.04 -0.83
CA GLU A 830 -16.80 -1.31 -2.10
C GLU A 830 -16.31 -2.18 -3.26
N THR A 831 -15.15 -2.83 -3.13
CA THR A 831 -14.51 -3.59 -4.22
C THR A 831 -14.79 -5.09 -4.17
N ASN A 832 -14.65 -5.79 -5.31
CA ASN A 832 -14.73 -7.26 -5.37
C ASN A 832 -13.59 -7.91 -4.54
N SER A 833 -12.42 -7.28 -4.48
CA SER A 833 -11.29 -7.74 -3.68
C SER A 833 -11.59 -7.71 -2.18
N SER A 834 -12.19 -6.62 -1.68
CA SER A 834 -12.56 -6.48 -0.27
C SER A 834 -13.63 -7.52 0.13
N VAL A 835 -14.64 -7.73 -0.74
CA VAL A 835 -15.65 -8.78 -0.52
C VAL A 835 -15.01 -10.17 -0.55
N ASN A 836 -14.10 -10.44 -1.48
CA ASN A 836 -13.36 -11.73 -1.54
C ASN A 836 -12.57 -11.97 -0.25
N SER A 837 -11.90 -10.94 0.28
CA SER A 837 -11.17 -11.03 1.55
C SER A 837 -12.10 -11.29 2.73
N SER A 838 -13.28 -10.68 2.76
CA SER A 838 -14.30 -10.95 3.79
C SER A 838 -14.81 -12.39 3.69
N VAL A 839 -15.11 -12.90 2.49
CA VAL A 839 -15.50 -14.31 2.29
C VAL A 839 -14.38 -15.27 2.70
N ARG A 840 -13.12 -14.94 2.41
CA ARG A 840 -11.97 -15.72 2.86
C ARG A 840 -11.91 -15.82 4.38
N ASN A 841 -12.18 -14.72 5.11
CA ASN A 841 -12.22 -14.74 6.57
C ASN A 841 -13.37 -15.61 7.09
N LEU A 842 -14.56 -15.57 6.45
CA LEU A 842 -15.66 -16.48 6.82
C LEU A 842 -15.24 -17.96 6.71
N ILE A 843 -14.47 -18.29 5.68
CA ILE A 843 -13.98 -19.67 5.44
C ILE A 843 -12.86 -20.01 6.41
N ARG A 844 -11.88 -19.12 6.57
CA ARG A 844 -10.71 -19.32 7.42
C ARG A 844 -11.10 -19.64 8.87
N TYR A 845 -12.11 -18.94 9.38
CA TYR A 845 -12.54 -19.03 10.78
C TYR A 845 -13.86 -19.78 10.97
N ASP A 846 -14.34 -20.46 9.93
CA ASP A 846 -15.62 -21.23 9.94
C ASP A 846 -16.81 -20.40 10.46
N LEU A 847 -16.90 -19.14 10.01
CA LEU A 847 -17.96 -18.22 10.41
C LEU A 847 -19.24 -18.46 9.60
N PRO A 848 -20.43 -18.18 10.19
CA PRO A 848 -21.69 -18.31 9.47
C PRO A 848 -21.79 -17.33 8.31
N ASP A 849 -22.49 -17.69 7.22
CA ASP A 849 -22.63 -16.86 6.02
C ASP A 849 -23.29 -15.51 6.28
N ASP A 850 -24.09 -15.38 7.33
CA ASP A 850 -24.76 -14.16 7.74
C ASP A 850 -23.96 -13.33 8.77
N TYR A 851 -22.70 -13.69 9.04
CA TYR A 851 -21.84 -12.99 10.01
C TYR A 851 -21.78 -11.49 9.73
N TYR A 852 -21.42 -11.11 8.49
CA TYR A 852 -21.30 -9.71 8.10
C TYR A 852 -22.68 -9.02 7.95
N GLN A 853 -23.74 -9.78 7.69
CA GLN A 853 -25.11 -9.21 7.66
C GLN A 853 -25.60 -8.82 9.06
N LYS A 854 -25.12 -9.50 10.11
CA LYS A 854 -25.45 -9.24 11.52
C LYS A 854 -24.41 -8.37 12.22
N TYR A 855 -23.31 -8.06 11.56
CA TYR A 855 -22.16 -7.39 12.16
C TYR A 855 -22.54 -6.02 12.75
N ASP A 856 -23.24 -5.18 11.99
CA ASP A 856 -23.76 -3.87 12.45
C ASP A 856 -24.59 -4.02 13.74
N GLU A 857 -25.55 -4.93 13.76
CA GLU A 857 -26.39 -5.17 14.93
C GLU A 857 -25.56 -5.65 16.14
N ASN A 858 -24.61 -6.57 15.90
CA ASN A 858 -23.75 -7.09 16.95
C ASN A 858 -22.84 -6.00 17.54
N VAL A 859 -22.25 -5.14 16.70
CA VAL A 859 -21.43 -4.00 17.14
C VAL A 859 -22.28 -3.04 17.99
N ARG A 860 -23.48 -2.64 17.52
CA ARG A 860 -24.36 -1.73 18.24
C ARG A 860 -24.80 -2.25 19.61
N ASN A 861 -24.95 -3.57 19.73
CA ASN A 861 -25.39 -4.22 20.97
C ASN A 861 -24.28 -4.38 22.02
N LEU A 862 -23.03 -4.10 21.70
CA LEU A 862 -21.93 -4.20 22.67
C LEU A 862 -22.11 -3.24 23.83
N SER A 863 -21.82 -3.72 25.02
CA SER A 863 -21.78 -2.94 26.26
C SER A 863 -20.33 -2.69 26.72
N VAL A 864 -20.13 -1.72 27.59
CA VAL A 864 -18.82 -1.46 28.22
C VAL A 864 -18.34 -2.67 29.03
N ASP A 865 -19.25 -3.44 29.61
CA ASP A 865 -18.91 -4.64 30.37
C ASP A 865 -18.36 -5.75 29.44
N ASP A 866 -18.87 -5.87 28.20
CA ASP A 866 -18.34 -6.80 27.20
C ASP A 866 -16.88 -6.42 26.83
N ILE A 867 -16.62 -5.13 26.61
CA ILE A 867 -15.27 -4.62 26.31
C ILE A 867 -14.33 -4.84 27.49
N LYS A 868 -14.81 -4.59 28.70
CA LYS A 868 -14.01 -4.81 29.94
C LYS A 868 -13.70 -6.31 30.14
N GLN A 869 -14.68 -7.16 29.93
CA GLN A 869 -14.50 -8.61 30.06
C GLN A 869 -13.43 -9.11 29.05
N VAL A 870 -13.59 -8.75 27.77
CA VAL A 870 -12.64 -9.14 26.72
C VAL A 870 -11.28 -8.48 26.94
N GLY A 871 -11.23 -7.22 27.35
CA GLY A 871 -9.98 -6.54 27.72
C GLY A 871 -9.19 -7.28 28.78
N ASN A 872 -9.84 -7.78 29.83
CA ASN A 872 -9.18 -8.58 30.87
C ASN A 872 -8.75 -9.98 30.42
N GLN A 873 -9.38 -10.54 29.37
CA GLN A 873 -8.97 -11.82 28.81
C GLN A 873 -7.82 -11.66 27.81
N VAL A 874 -7.92 -10.66 26.94
CA VAL A 874 -7.00 -10.46 25.82
C VAL A 874 -5.75 -9.69 26.24
N VAL A 875 -5.85 -8.65 27.05
CA VAL A 875 -4.72 -7.81 27.47
C VAL A 875 -4.17 -8.32 28.80
N GLN A 876 -2.99 -8.90 28.79
CA GLN A 876 -2.34 -9.53 29.96
C GLN A 876 -0.98 -8.86 30.23
N PRO A 877 -0.96 -7.74 30.96
CA PRO A 877 0.24 -6.91 31.13
C PRO A 877 1.45 -7.66 31.70
N GLU A 878 1.20 -8.66 32.56
CA GLU A 878 2.22 -9.48 33.20
C GLU A 878 2.92 -10.49 32.28
N LYS A 879 2.31 -10.74 31.06
CA LYS A 879 2.86 -11.68 30.08
C LYS A 879 3.59 -11.01 28.93
N VAL A 880 3.66 -9.69 28.93
CA VAL A 880 4.25 -8.93 27.83
C VAL A 880 5.75 -9.19 27.71
N ASN A 881 6.18 -9.61 26.55
CA ASN A 881 7.57 -9.65 26.12
C ASN A 881 7.88 -8.44 25.23
N TRP A 882 9.08 -7.93 25.31
CA TRP A 882 9.51 -6.71 24.62
C TRP A 882 10.57 -7.03 23.57
N PHE A 883 10.35 -6.65 22.35
CA PHE A 883 11.29 -6.78 21.24
C PHE A 883 11.66 -5.37 20.80
N MET A 884 12.94 -5.03 20.90
CA MET A 884 13.40 -3.67 20.65
C MET A 884 14.54 -3.66 19.65
N VAL A 885 14.45 -2.78 18.68
CA VAL A 885 15.53 -2.51 17.74
C VAL A 885 15.93 -1.05 17.85
N GLY A 886 17.17 -0.77 18.25
CA GLY A 886 17.64 0.60 18.47
C GLY A 886 19.12 0.68 18.81
N ASP A 887 19.63 1.89 19.00
CA ASP A 887 21.01 2.10 19.43
C ASP A 887 21.20 1.72 20.89
N ARG A 888 21.80 0.55 21.12
CA ARG A 888 22.07 0.04 22.47
C ARG A 888 22.87 1.03 23.33
N ALA A 889 23.85 1.72 22.74
CA ALA A 889 24.72 2.62 23.49
C ALA A 889 23.94 3.80 24.11
N GLU A 890 22.93 4.28 23.41
CA GLU A 890 22.07 5.39 23.83
C GLU A 890 20.96 4.99 24.79
N ILE A 891 20.38 3.78 24.63
CA ILE A 891 19.14 3.42 25.33
C ILE A 891 19.35 2.49 26.54
N ILE A 892 20.42 1.69 26.60
CA ILE A 892 20.55 0.59 27.58
C ILE A 892 20.53 1.07 29.02
N THR A 893 21.22 2.17 29.35
CA THR A 893 21.33 2.68 30.74
C THR A 893 19.95 3.03 31.32
N LYS A 894 19.08 3.68 30.51
CA LYS A 894 17.72 4.02 30.92
C LYS A 894 16.81 2.79 30.97
N LEU A 895 17.02 1.82 30.09
CA LEU A 895 16.23 0.59 30.06
C LEU A 895 16.53 -0.32 31.25
N ASP A 896 17.77 -0.35 31.74
CA ASP A 896 18.16 -1.08 32.98
C ASP A 896 17.39 -0.59 34.23
N GLU A 897 16.97 0.69 34.23
CA GLU A 897 16.22 1.30 35.34
C GLU A 897 14.73 0.90 35.34
N LEU A 898 14.21 0.35 34.23
CA LEU A 898 12.77 0.02 34.05
C LEU A 898 12.35 -1.31 34.68
N GLY A 899 13.28 -2.03 35.37
CA GLY A 899 12.95 -3.25 36.09
C GLY A 899 12.52 -4.43 35.21
N PHE A 900 13.18 -4.64 34.09
CA PHE A 900 13.07 -5.88 33.35
C PHE A 900 13.70 -7.03 34.14
N ASP A 901 13.05 -8.21 34.16
CA ASP A 901 13.66 -9.40 34.80
C ASP A 901 14.91 -9.86 34.02
N ASN A 902 14.87 -9.70 32.69
CA ASN A 902 16.00 -10.01 31.83
C ASN A 902 16.07 -9.01 30.66
N ILE A 903 17.29 -8.62 30.30
CA ILE A 903 17.60 -7.96 29.03
C ILE A 903 18.53 -8.90 28.27
N VAL A 904 18.04 -9.41 27.11
CA VAL A 904 18.76 -10.39 26.29
C VAL A 904 19.11 -9.75 24.96
N GLU A 905 20.39 -9.54 24.68
CA GLU A 905 20.82 -9.10 23.36
C GLU A 905 20.76 -10.28 22.39
N ILE A 906 20.07 -10.09 21.26
CA ILE A 906 19.86 -11.10 20.23
C ILE A 906 20.25 -10.56 18.85
N ASP A 907 20.46 -11.46 17.89
CA ASP A 907 20.55 -11.10 16.47
C ASP A 907 19.14 -11.07 15.82
N ALA A 908 19.09 -10.73 14.53
CA ALA A 908 17.83 -10.64 13.77
C ALA A 908 17.21 -12.02 13.41
N ASP A 909 17.82 -13.13 13.80
CA ASP A 909 17.25 -14.49 13.76
C ASP A 909 16.86 -14.99 15.17
N GLY A 910 16.97 -14.13 16.17
CA GLY A 910 16.62 -14.44 17.56
C GLY A 910 17.63 -15.35 18.25
N ASN A 911 18.91 -15.31 17.86
CA ASN A 911 19.94 -16.05 18.59
C ASN A 911 20.59 -15.13 19.61
N PRO A 912 20.72 -15.55 20.89
CA PRO A 912 21.38 -14.75 21.92
C PRO A 912 22.83 -14.47 21.54
N LYS A 913 23.21 -13.19 21.56
CA LYS A 913 24.62 -12.79 21.40
C LYS A 913 25.38 -13.07 22.71
N LYS A 914 26.56 -13.67 22.58
CA LYS A 914 27.45 -13.84 23.75
C LYS A 914 27.86 -12.45 24.26
N PRO A 915 27.88 -12.20 25.57
CA PRO A 915 28.41 -10.96 26.12
C PRO A 915 29.80 -10.70 25.54
N ALA A 916 30.04 -9.50 25.01
CA ALA A 916 31.37 -9.11 24.59
C ALA A 916 32.29 -9.22 25.82
N VAL A 917 33.32 -10.07 25.72
CA VAL A 917 34.35 -10.12 26.75
C VAL A 917 35.05 -8.76 26.69
N GLU A 918 34.81 -7.91 27.70
CA GLU A 918 35.57 -6.67 27.88
C GLU A 918 37.06 -7.04 27.89
N SER A 919 37.79 -6.69 26.85
CA SER A 919 39.22 -6.78 26.79
C SER A 919 39.75 -5.80 27.87
N VAL A 920 40.07 -6.31 29.02
CA VAL A 920 40.83 -5.57 30.06
C VAL A 920 42.14 -5.13 29.39
N LYS A 921 42.20 -3.84 29.02
CA LYS A 921 43.46 -3.21 28.64
C LYS A 921 44.33 -3.23 29.90
N THR A 922 45.18 -4.22 30.03
CA THR A 922 46.30 -4.21 30.92
C THR A 922 47.24 -3.11 30.46
N ASP A 923 47.19 -1.96 31.12
CA ASP A 923 48.22 -0.93 31.05
C ASP A 923 49.51 -1.53 31.58
N ILE A 924 50.35 -2.01 30.69
CA ILE A 924 51.78 -2.28 31.02
C ILE A 924 52.47 -0.92 31.00
N LYS A 925 52.62 -0.31 32.18
CA LYS A 925 53.61 0.73 32.40
C LYS A 925 54.99 0.06 32.36
N ASN A 926 55.84 0.46 31.41
CA ASN A 926 57.28 0.56 31.54
C ASN A 926 57.76 1.81 30.78
#